data_2cdf7777cd97720dbd1f405de14e0eb8
#
_entry.id   2cdf7777cd97720dbd1f405de14e0eb8
#
_cell.length_a   1.000
_cell.length_b   1.000
_cell.length_c   1.000
_cell.angle_alpha   90.00
_cell.angle_beta   90.00
_cell.angle_gamma   90.00
#
_symmetry.space_group_name_H-M   'P 1'
#
loop_
_entity.id
_entity.type
_entity.pdbx_description
1 polymer ?
#
loop_
_entity_poly.entity_id
_entity_poly.type
_entity_poly.pdbx_seq_one_letter_code
_entity_poly.pdbx_strand_id
1 'polypeptide(L)'
;FMPKNLVIVESPAKAKTIEKFLGKDFKVLSSYGHIRDLKKKEFSIDVEKNFEPDYEIPEDKKALVKTLKAEAKDADTVWLASDEDREGEAIAWHLYEVLKLEPEHTKRIVFHEITKTAILKAIEQPRNIDINLVNAQQARRILDRIVGFELSPVLWKKVKPALSAGRVQSVAVRLIVEREREIHAFQSEASYKVTAVFLVPDTDGKLVEMKAELAHRLKTKAEAQKLLESCQSAIFTIEDITTRPVKKSPAAPFTTSTLQQEAARKLGFTVAQTMMVAQRLYESGRITYMRTDSVNLSELAINGSKEAIANMMGDKYVHPRHFSTKTKGAQEAHEAIRPTYMENAQIEGSAQEKKLYDLIWKRTIASQMADAELEKTTATISISNTSEAFSATGEVVKFDGFLRVYRESYDDDVEQEDETHLLPPLKKGQKLEYQNITATERFTQHPPRYTEASLVRKLEELGIGRPSTYAPTISTVQQREYVEKGDKTGEERSYNVITLKKDKITDATRTEITGAEKAKLLPTDTGTVVTDFLTQYFPSIMDYNFTASVEKQFDEIAEGDTKWTTIMKTFYKTFHPSVESTLAAKNAHKTGERILGDDPVSGKPVSVKIGRFGPVVQIGSAEDEEKPRFSPLKKGQSIETITLEEAMELFKLPRTLGEHEGKTVTVNAGRFGPYIYYSGTYTSLPKGVDPMEIELEEALELIKEKAEAEAKKHLKKFDEEPELEIMNGRYGPYIAYKGSNYKIPKDIVPEDLNLDACMEIIKLQSEKAASASAKPKRGKYTKKKA
;
A
#
# COMPACT_ATOMS: atom_id res chain seq x y z
N PHE A 1 -16.44 24.00 -41.28
CA PHE A 1 -15.10 24.41 -40.81
C PHE A 1 -14.43 23.18 -40.19
N MET A 2 -13.38 22.66 -40.80
CA MET A 2 -12.53 21.67 -40.17
C MET A 2 -11.54 22.41 -39.22
N PRO A 3 -11.35 21.94 -37.97
CA PRO A 3 -10.37 22.56 -37.09
C PRO A 3 -8.96 22.41 -37.68
N LYS A 4 -8.22 23.52 -37.71
CA LYS A 4 -6.86 23.55 -38.27
C LYS A 4 -5.82 22.90 -37.36
N ASN A 5 -6.14 22.72 -36.08
CA ASN A 5 -5.23 22.21 -35.06
C ASN A 5 -5.81 20.96 -34.40
N LEU A 6 -4.99 19.90 -34.36
CA LEU A 6 -5.30 18.68 -33.62
C LEU A 6 -4.44 18.62 -32.37
N VAL A 7 -5.05 18.54 -31.19
CA VAL A 7 -4.37 18.32 -29.90
C VAL A 7 -4.59 16.88 -29.47
N ILE A 8 -3.51 16.15 -29.17
CA ILE A 8 -3.55 14.76 -28.70
C ILE A 8 -3.05 14.71 -27.26
N VAL A 9 -3.89 14.21 -26.36
CA VAL A 9 -3.60 13.96 -24.94
C VAL A 9 -3.74 12.48 -24.62
N GLU A 10 -3.31 12.07 -23.45
CA GLU A 10 -3.33 10.64 -23.06
C GLU A 10 -4.66 10.15 -22.48
N SER A 11 -5.53 11.05 -22.01
CA SER A 11 -6.81 10.65 -21.40
C SER A 11 -8.01 11.42 -21.94
N PRO A 12 -9.20 10.79 -22.04
CA PRO A 12 -10.41 11.47 -22.49
C PRO A 12 -10.91 12.52 -21.49
N ALA A 13 -10.64 12.36 -20.20
CA ALA A 13 -10.99 13.36 -19.18
C ALA A 13 -10.19 14.65 -19.37
N LYS A 14 -8.89 14.51 -19.59
CA LYS A 14 -7.96 15.61 -19.90
C LYS A 14 -8.37 16.32 -21.22
N ALA A 15 -8.70 15.53 -22.25
CA ALA A 15 -9.18 16.08 -23.52
C ALA A 15 -10.39 16.97 -23.33
N LYS A 16 -11.40 16.50 -22.61
CA LYS A 16 -12.64 17.22 -22.32
C LYS A 16 -12.39 18.52 -21.53
N THR A 17 -11.42 18.53 -20.63
CA THR A 17 -11.07 19.74 -19.85
C THR A 17 -10.36 20.76 -20.72
N ILE A 18 -9.36 20.34 -21.51
CA ILE A 18 -8.56 21.22 -22.37
C ILE A 18 -9.39 21.80 -23.50
N GLU A 19 -10.27 21.02 -24.12
CA GLU A 19 -11.13 21.47 -25.23
C GLU A 19 -11.98 22.69 -24.86
N LYS A 20 -12.39 22.81 -23.59
CA LYS A 20 -13.15 23.98 -23.09
C LYS A 20 -12.34 25.28 -23.09
N PHE A 21 -11.02 25.19 -23.05
CA PHE A 21 -10.12 26.35 -22.98
C PHE A 21 -9.64 26.81 -24.36
N LEU A 22 -9.64 25.89 -25.33
CA LEU A 22 -9.22 26.14 -26.69
C LEU A 22 -10.44 26.53 -27.55
N GLY A 23 -10.23 27.35 -28.52
CA GLY A 23 -11.29 27.81 -29.43
C GLY A 23 -11.67 26.75 -30.45
N LYS A 24 -12.62 27.12 -31.35
CA LYS A 24 -13.19 26.24 -32.40
C LYS A 24 -12.15 25.75 -33.43
N ASP A 25 -10.99 26.39 -33.50
CA ASP A 25 -9.91 26.02 -34.41
C ASP A 25 -9.07 24.82 -33.91
N PHE A 26 -9.38 24.31 -32.69
CA PHE A 26 -8.73 23.19 -32.07
C PHE A 26 -9.70 22.02 -31.88
N LYS A 27 -9.24 20.83 -32.28
CA LYS A 27 -9.88 19.56 -31.95
C LYS A 27 -9.00 18.81 -30.96
N VAL A 28 -9.58 18.34 -29.85
CA VAL A 28 -8.82 17.62 -28.82
C VAL A 28 -9.24 16.17 -28.79
N LEU A 29 -8.28 15.26 -28.97
CA LEU A 29 -8.47 13.81 -28.95
C LEU A 29 -7.59 13.13 -27.91
N SER A 30 -7.95 11.93 -27.53
CA SER A 30 -7.19 11.10 -26.58
C SER A 30 -6.55 9.90 -27.26
N SER A 31 -5.31 9.59 -26.88
CA SER A 31 -4.63 8.34 -27.25
C SER A 31 -5.00 7.18 -26.32
N TYR A 32 -5.70 7.44 -25.22
CA TYR A 32 -5.97 6.44 -24.17
C TYR A 32 -4.68 5.77 -23.64
N GLY A 33 -3.66 6.57 -23.37
CA GLY A 33 -2.33 6.13 -22.94
C GLY A 33 -1.42 5.78 -24.09
N HIS A 34 -0.52 4.82 -23.88
CA HIS A 34 0.41 4.35 -24.91
C HIS A 34 -0.34 3.66 -26.06
N ILE A 35 0.05 4.00 -27.29
CA ILE A 35 -0.48 3.39 -28.51
C ILE A 35 0.44 2.32 -29.10
N ARG A 36 1.66 2.20 -28.59
CA ARG A 36 2.70 1.29 -29.00
C ARG A 36 3.50 0.83 -27.80
N ASP A 37 3.85 -0.45 -27.72
CA ASP A 37 4.67 -1.01 -26.64
C ASP A 37 5.48 -2.21 -27.17
N LEU A 38 6.40 -2.72 -26.36
CA LEU A 38 7.08 -3.99 -26.61
C LEU A 38 6.04 -5.14 -26.66
N LYS A 39 6.27 -6.13 -27.52
CA LYS A 39 5.39 -7.29 -27.65
C LYS A 39 5.21 -8.00 -26.30
N LYS A 40 3.96 -8.36 -25.96
CA LYS A 40 3.65 -8.88 -24.62
C LYS A 40 4.27 -10.25 -24.32
N LYS A 41 4.39 -11.12 -25.31
CA LYS A 41 4.81 -12.52 -25.14
C LYS A 41 6.24 -12.81 -25.63
N GLU A 42 6.91 -11.84 -26.19
CA GLU A 42 8.24 -11.96 -26.76
C GLU A 42 9.23 -11.09 -25.99
N PHE A 43 10.51 -11.41 -26.12
CA PHE A 43 11.57 -10.61 -25.51
C PHE A 43 11.60 -9.19 -26.08
N SER A 44 11.37 -9.06 -27.39
CA SER A 44 11.21 -7.79 -28.12
C SER A 44 12.40 -6.82 -28.04
N ILE A 45 13.59 -7.32 -27.82
CA ILE A 45 14.82 -6.52 -27.74
C ILE A 45 15.91 -7.23 -28.55
N ASP A 46 16.51 -6.52 -29.52
CA ASP A 46 17.66 -7.02 -30.30
C ASP A 46 18.95 -6.60 -29.60
N VAL A 47 19.54 -7.52 -28.82
CA VAL A 47 20.76 -7.26 -28.03
C VAL A 47 21.95 -6.96 -28.96
N GLU A 48 22.04 -7.64 -30.10
CA GLU A 48 23.14 -7.46 -31.08
C GLU A 48 23.06 -6.10 -31.78
N LYS A 49 21.86 -5.55 -31.95
CA LYS A 49 21.63 -4.21 -32.48
C LYS A 49 21.53 -3.14 -31.41
N ASN A 50 22.44 -3.12 -30.44
CA ASN A 50 22.47 -2.14 -29.38
C ASN A 50 21.18 -2.04 -28.56
N PHE A 51 20.53 -3.19 -28.28
CA PHE A 51 19.28 -3.28 -27.50
C PHE A 51 18.09 -2.59 -28.18
N GLU A 52 18.06 -2.58 -29.52
CA GLU A 52 16.98 -2.00 -30.30
C GLU A 52 15.64 -2.65 -29.90
N PRO A 53 14.63 -1.88 -29.47
CA PRO A 53 13.32 -2.41 -29.11
C PRO A 53 12.47 -2.69 -30.33
N ASP A 54 11.80 -3.84 -30.34
CA ASP A 54 10.79 -4.21 -31.33
C ASP A 54 9.40 -3.86 -30.80
N TYR A 55 8.91 -2.69 -31.21
CA TYR A 55 7.62 -2.19 -30.80
C TYR A 55 6.48 -2.67 -31.69
N GLU A 56 5.32 -2.93 -31.08
CA GLU A 56 4.08 -3.23 -31.79
C GLU A 56 2.94 -2.28 -31.36
N ILE A 57 1.97 -2.12 -32.24
CA ILE A 57 0.69 -1.49 -31.91
C ILE A 57 -0.24 -2.61 -31.41
N PRO A 58 -0.67 -2.59 -30.12
CA PRO A 58 -1.60 -3.58 -29.59
C PRO A 58 -2.89 -3.65 -30.42
N GLU A 59 -3.49 -4.84 -30.51
CA GLU A 59 -4.67 -5.07 -31.36
C GLU A 59 -5.83 -4.13 -31.02
N ASP A 60 -6.05 -3.92 -29.71
CA ASP A 60 -7.08 -3.03 -29.18
C ASP A 60 -6.84 -1.54 -29.49
N LYS A 61 -5.64 -1.17 -29.94
CA LYS A 61 -5.26 0.20 -30.30
C LYS A 61 -5.30 0.47 -31.80
N LYS A 62 -5.34 -0.56 -32.66
CA LYS A 62 -5.29 -0.38 -34.12
C LYS A 62 -6.39 0.52 -34.68
N ALA A 63 -7.61 0.35 -34.21
CA ALA A 63 -8.75 1.20 -34.63
C ALA A 63 -8.55 2.66 -34.24
N LEU A 64 -8.08 2.91 -33.01
CA LEU A 64 -7.78 4.25 -32.52
C LEU A 64 -6.65 4.90 -33.32
N VAL A 65 -5.57 4.17 -33.60
CA VAL A 65 -4.45 4.66 -34.40
C VAL A 65 -4.91 5.04 -35.81
N LYS A 66 -5.81 4.25 -36.41
CA LYS A 66 -6.40 4.59 -37.74
C LYS A 66 -7.16 5.90 -37.69
N THR A 67 -7.96 6.13 -36.64
CA THR A 67 -8.69 7.39 -36.45
C THR A 67 -7.73 8.55 -36.25
N LEU A 68 -6.73 8.43 -35.37
CA LEU A 68 -5.74 9.47 -35.11
C LEU A 68 -4.92 9.82 -36.36
N LYS A 69 -4.58 8.83 -37.21
CA LYS A 69 -3.91 9.07 -38.49
C LYS A 69 -4.75 9.89 -39.47
N ALA A 70 -6.03 9.59 -39.57
CA ALA A 70 -6.93 10.35 -40.45
C ALA A 70 -7.05 11.80 -39.97
N GLU A 71 -7.29 12.02 -38.70
CA GLU A 71 -7.41 13.35 -38.10
C GLU A 71 -6.11 14.17 -38.18
N ALA A 72 -4.95 13.51 -37.99
CA ALA A 72 -3.64 14.16 -38.10
C ALA A 72 -3.33 14.60 -39.53
N LYS A 73 -3.79 13.83 -40.52
CA LYS A 73 -3.62 14.17 -41.95
C LYS A 73 -4.44 15.39 -42.36
N ASP A 74 -5.61 15.57 -41.73
CA ASP A 74 -6.52 16.67 -42.06
C ASP A 74 -6.20 17.96 -41.30
N ALA A 75 -5.29 17.91 -40.30
CA ALA A 75 -4.88 19.04 -39.48
C ALA A 75 -3.66 19.77 -40.08
N ASP A 76 -3.63 21.09 -40.02
CA ASP A 76 -2.46 21.91 -40.38
C ASP A 76 -1.31 21.75 -39.36
N THR A 77 -1.66 21.61 -38.10
CA THR A 77 -0.70 21.40 -37.00
C THR A 77 -1.20 20.38 -36.01
N VAL A 78 -0.32 19.46 -35.59
CA VAL A 78 -0.58 18.46 -34.55
C VAL A 78 0.18 18.86 -33.28
N TRP A 79 -0.55 18.98 -32.17
CA TRP A 79 -0.05 19.34 -30.88
C TRP A 79 -0.04 18.11 -29.97
N LEU A 80 1.16 17.70 -29.53
CA LEU A 80 1.33 16.59 -28.61
C LEU A 80 1.36 17.14 -27.17
N ALA A 81 0.30 16.89 -26.43
CA ALA A 81 0.01 17.50 -25.14
C ALA A 81 -0.11 16.48 -23.98
N SER A 82 0.62 15.38 -24.09
CA SER A 82 0.76 14.43 -22.98
C SER A 82 1.52 15.04 -21.79
N ASP A 83 1.43 14.39 -20.63
CA ASP A 83 2.04 14.85 -19.39
C ASP A 83 3.54 15.14 -19.56
N GLU A 84 4.09 15.95 -18.69
CA GLU A 84 5.48 16.40 -18.78
C GLU A 84 6.52 15.43 -18.20
N ASP A 85 6.08 14.29 -17.68
CA ASP A 85 6.98 13.25 -17.21
C ASP A 85 7.54 12.39 -18.36
N ARG A 86 8.48 11.48 -18.03
CA ARG A 86 9.11 10.58 -19.01
C ARG A 86 8.11 9.70 -19.75
N GLU A 87 7.03 9.28 -19.07
CA GLU A 87 5.96 8.47 -19.69
C GLU A 87 5.17 9.29 -20.69
N GLY A 88 4.80 10.53 -20.35
CA GLY A 88 4.14 11.45 -21.26
C GLY A 88 5.00 11.81 -22.48
N GLU A 89 6.29 12.00 -22.27
CA GLU A 89 7.24 12.25 -23.38
C GLU A 89 7.37 11.07 -24.32
N ALA A 90 7.42 9.84 -23.76
CA ALA A 90 7.42 8.61 -24.56
C ALA A 90 6.10 8.43 -25.35
N ILE A 91 4.95 8.76 -24.74
CA ILE A 91 3.66 8.75 -25.45
C ILE A 91 3.70 9.72 -26.63
N ALA A 92 4.18 10.94 -26.43
CA ALA A 92 4.33 11.93 -27.51
C ALA A 92 5.23 11.42 -28.63
N TRP A 93 6.37 10.82 -28.31
CA TRP A 93 7.29 10.25 -29.28
C TRP A 93 6.70 9.06 -30.04
N HIS A 94 6.00 8.15 -29.35
CA HIS A 94 5.31 7.03 -30.00
C HIS A 94 4.19 7.51 -30.95
N LEU A 95 3.46 8.55 -30.58
CA LEU A 95 2.47 9.18 -31.47
C LEU A 95 3.15 9.77 -32.69
N TYR A 96 4.25 10.53 -32.50
CA TYR A 96 5.01 11.12 -33.59
C TYR A 96 5.45 10.06 -34.60
N GLU A 97 6.05 8.96 -34.13
CA GLU A 97 6.54 7.87 -34.97
C GLU A 97 5.39 7.11 -35.69
N VAL A 98 4.38 6.69 -34.94
CA VAL A 98 3.28 5.86 -35.45
C VAL A 98 2.39 6.62 -36.43
N LEU A 99 2.10 7.89 -36.15
CA LEU A 99 1.30 8.74 -37.04
C LEU A 99 2.11 9.29 -38.22
N LYS A 100 3.43 9.10 -38.22
CA LYS A 100 4.38 9.64 -39.22
C LYS A 100 4.24 11.15 -39.37
N LEU A 101 4.30 11.85 -38.24
CA LEU A 101 4.16 13.29 -38.19
C LEU A 101 5.41 13.98 -38.78
N GLU A 102 5.21 15.12 -39.42
CA GLU A 102 6.30 15.92 -39.92
C GLU A 102 6.75 16.95 -38.88
N PRO A 103 8.07 17.15 -38.67
CA PRO A 103 8.58 18.07 -37.64
C PRO A 103 8.02 19.49 -37.75
N GLU A 104 7.85 19.98 -38.97
CA GLU A 104 7.40 21.35 -39.28
C GLU A 104 5.94 21.58 -38.86
N HIS A 105 5.14 20.53 -38.85
CA HIS A 105 3.70 20.54 -38.51
C HIS A 105 3.40 19.93 -37.13
N THR A 106 4.44 19.57 -36.35
CA THR A 106 4.28 18.95 -35.05
C THR A 106 4.85 19.83 -33.95
N LYS A 107 4.07 20.03 -32.87
CA LYS A 107 4.48 20.81 -31.70
C LYS A 107 4.25 20.03 -30.43
N ARG A 108 5.19 20.08 -29.51
CA ARG A 108 5.08 19.52 -28.17
C ARG A 108 4.77 20.65 -27.20
N ILE A 109 3.73 20.48 -26.37
CA ILE A 109 3.43 21.38 -25.26
C ILE A 109 3.41 20.62 -23.94
N VAL A 110 3.86 21.28 -22.90
CA VAL A 110 3.88 20.78 -21.52
C VAL A 110 3.27 21.82 -20.58
N PHE A 111 2.65 21.34 -19.52
CA PHE A 111 2.05 22.19 -18.50
C PHE A 111 1.94 21.41 -17.18
N HIS A 112 2.08 22.11 -16.05
CA HIS A 112 2.01 21.51 -14.71
C HIS A 112 0.59 21.44 -14.17
N GLU A 113 -0.34 22.19 -14.77
CA GLU A 113 -1.75 22.28 -14.37
C GLU A 113 -2.65 22.46 -15.58
N ILE A 114 -3.88 22.00 -15.48
CA ILE A 114 -4.86 22.13 -16.54
C ILE A 114 -5.80 23.29 -16.22
N THR A 115 -5.27 24.50 -16.36
CA THR A 115 -6.02 25.77 -16.28
C THR A 115 -6.00 26.48 -17.63
N LYS A 116 -6.96 27.38 -17.85
CA LYS A 116 -7.04 28.14 -19.10
C LYS A 116 -5.73 28.89 -19.36
N THR A 117 -5.22 29.57 -18.36
CA THR A 117 -3.97 30.36 -18.45
C THR A 117 -2.78 29.50 -18.79
N ALA A 118 -2.61 28.36 -18.10
CA ALA A 118 -1.48 27.45 -18.33
C ALA A 118 -1.54 26.83 -19.73
N ILE A 119 -2.72 26.42 -20.19
CA ILE A 119 -2.90 25.82 -21.52
C ILE A 119 -2.63 26.84 -22.64
N LEU A 120 -3.18 28.04 -22.54
CA LEU A 120 -2.94 29.09 -23.54
C LEU A 120 -1.46 29.49 -23.60
N LYS A 121 -0.81 29.63 -22.45
CA LYS A 121 0.63 29.89 -22.38
C LYS A 121 1.46 28.75 -23.00
N ALA A 122 1.08 27.50 -22.79
CA ALA A 122 1.76 26.36 -23.41
C ALA A 122 1.61 26.36 -24.95
N ILE A 123 0.47 26.75 -25.48
CA ILE A 123 0.25 26.92 -26.93
C ILE A 123 1.15 28.02 -27.51
N GLU A 124 1.39 29.09 -26.76
CA GLU A 124 2.28 30.20 -27.18
C GLU A 124 3.77 29.83 -27.14
N GLN A 125 4.14 28.84 -26.31
CA GLN A 125 5.53 28.45 -26.06
C GLN A 125 5.74 26.92 -26.30
N PRO A 126 5.52 26.44 -27.52
CA PRO A 126 5.75 25.05 -27.84
C PRO A 126 7.25 24.73 -27.88
N ARG A 127 7.58 23.47 -27.66
CA ARG A 127 8.92 22.93 -27.84
C ARG A 127 8.95 21.69 -28.75
N ASN A 128 10.10 21.12 -28.94
CA ASN A 128 10.24 19.81 -29.57
C ASN A 128 10.13 18.70 -28.53
N ILE A 129 9.96 17.46 -29.01
CA ILE A 129 10.03 16.28 -28.13
C ILE A 129 11.44 16.18 -27.54
N ASP A 130 11.52 15.99 -26.24
CA ASP A 130 12.78 15.79 -25.53
C ASP A 130 13.21 14.32 -25.65
N ILE A 131 14.16 14.06 -26.55
CA ILE A 131 14.66 12.70 -26.82
C ILE A 131 15.42 12.11 -25.62
N ASN A 132 16.00 12.93 -24.75
CA ASN A 132 16.66 12.43 -23.55
C ASN A 132 15.64 11.85 -22.56
N LEU A 133 14.51 12.51 -22.38
CA LEU A 133 13.40 11.96 -21.56
C LEU A 133 12.83 10.67 -22.17
N VAL A 134 12.66 10.62 -23.50
CA VAL A 134 12.25 9.40 -24.22
C VAL A 134 13.24 8.28 -23.99
N ASN A 135 14.53 8.55 -24.12
CA ASN A 135 15.59 7.58 -23.91
C ASN A 135 15.64 7.06 -22.46
N ALA A 136 15.37 7.92 -21.48
CA ALA A 136 15.30 7.52 -20.08
C ALA A 136 14.13 6.56 -19.82
N GLN A 137 12.96 6.84 -20.38
CA GLN A 137 11.80 5.94 -20.29
C GLN A 137 12.08 4.62 -21.03
N GLN A 138 12.63 4.69 -22.24
CA GLN A 138 12.99 3.51 -23.04
C GLN A 138 14.02 2.64 -22.31
N ALA A 139 15.06 3.24 -21.73
CA ALA A 139 16.07 2.52 -20.95
C ALA A 139 15.44 1.76 -19.78
N ARG A 140 14.56 2.39 -19.02
CA ARG A 140 13.81 1.72 -17.93
C ARG A 140 12.98 0.56 -18.49
N ARG A 141 12.22 0.79 -19.54
CA ARG A 141 11.33 -0.21 -20.13
C ARG A 141 12.11 -1.43 -20.63
N ILE A 142 13.24 -1.21 -21.28
CA ILE A 142 14.13 -2.27 -21.80
C ILE A 142 14.79 -3.03 -20.65
N LEU A 143 15.34 -2.32 -19.65
CA LEU A 143 15.99 -2.97 -18.51
C LEU A 143 15.01 -3.86 -17.74
N ASP A 144 13.83 -3.35 -17.43
CA ASP A 144 12.81 -4.11 -16.72
C ASP A 144 12.30 -5.30 -17.55
N ARG A 145 12.27 -5.18 -18.88
CA ARG A 145 11.97 -6.28 -19.80
C ARG A 145 13.06 -7.36 -19.74
N ILE A 146 14.32 -6.99 -19.83
CA ILE A 146 15.45 -7.92 -19.74
C ILE A 146 15.39 -8.69 -18.41
N VAL A 147 15.32 -7.98 -17.29
CA VAL A 147 15.27 -8.60 -15.97
C VAL A 147 14.08 -9.55 -15.84
N GLY A 148 12.89 -9.10 -16.20
CA GLY A 148 11.67 -9.90 -16.06
C GLY A 148 11.66 -11.15 -16.94
N PHE A 149 12.07 -11.04 -18.20
CA PHE A 149 12.07 -12.15 -19.16
C PHE A 149 13.19 -13.17 -18.92
N GLU A 150 14.33 -12.75 -18.39
CA GLU A 150 15.43 -13.66 -18.11
C GLU A 150 15.32 -14.30 -16.72
N LEU A 151 14.86 -13.59 -15.69
CA LEU A 151 14.72 -14.15 -14.33
C LEU A 151 13.48 -15.03 -14.17
N SER A 152 12.37 -14.73 -14.81
CA SER A 152 11.14 -15.50 -14.64
C SER A 152 11.29 -16.98 -15.02
N PRO A 153 11.90 -17.35 -16.17
CA PRO A 153 12.19 -18.76 -16.50
C PRO A 153 13.12 -19.45 -15.50
N VAL A 154 14.08 -18.73 -14.91
CA VAL A 154 14.96 -19.26 -13.88
C VAL A 154 14.14 -19.65 -12.65
N LEU A 155 13.24 -18.76 -12.19
CA LEU A 155 12.33 -19.02 -11.08
C LEU A 155 11.39 -20.20 -11.38
N TRP A 156 10.89 -20.34 -12.61
CA TRP A 156 10.02 -21.45 -13.00
C TRP A 156 10.73 -22.78 -12.93
N LYS A 157 11.99 -22.82 -13.37
CA LYS A 157 12.79 -24.04 -13.35
C LYS A 157 13.29 -24.42 -11.96
N LYS A 158 13.69 -23.40 -11.16
CA LYS A 158 14.42 -23.62 -9.89
C LYS A 158 13.52 -23.56 -8.65
N VAL A 159 12.41 -22.83 -8.68
CA VAL A 159 11.52 -22.63 -7.54
C VAL A 159 10.13 -23.20 -7.83
N LYS A 160 9.34 -22.52 -8.67
CA LYS A 160 7.95 -22.89 -8.96
C LYS A 160 7.48 -22.21 -10.25
N PRO A 161 6.62 -22.87 -11.07
CA PRO A 161 6.01 -22.24 -12.25
C PRO A 161 5.20 -20.98 -11.90
N ALA A 162 5.04 -20.09 -12.88
CA ALA A 162 4.25 -18.86 -12.82
C ALA A 162 4.76 -17.77 -11.86
N LEU A 163 5.99 -17.90 -11.36
CA LEU A 163 6.65 -16.83 -10.61
C LEU A 163 7.23 -15.79 -11.56
N SER A 164 7.42 -14.58 -11.07
CA SER A 164 8.05 -13.49 -11.83
C SER A 164 8.93 -12.66 -10.92
N ALA A 165 10.00 -12.11 -11.46
CA ALA A 165 10.86 -11.17 -10.79
C ALA A 165 10.86 -9.83 -11.52
N GLY A 166 11.16 -8.78 -10.78
CA GLY A 166 11.34 -7.45 -11.31
C GLY A 166 12.29 -6.68 -10.41
N ARG A 167 13.09 -5.82 -10.99
CA ARG A 167 14.16 -5.11 -10.29
C ARG A 167 13.68 -4.38 -9.03
N VAL A 168 12.68 -3.53 -9.15
CA VAL A 168 12.15 -2.74 -8.01
C VAL A 168 11.25 -3.59 -7.11
N GLN A 169 10.38 -4.43 -7.70
CA GLN A 169 9.44 -5.25 -6.93
C GLN A 169 10.16 -6.26 -6.04
N SER A 170 11.19 -6.94 -6.56
CA SER A 170 11.93 -7.95 -5.79
C SER A 170 12.66 -7.34 -4.59
N VAL A 171 13.20 -6.15 -4.74
CA VAL A 171 13.84 -5.39 -3.67
C VAL A 171 12.81 -4.89 -2.64
N ALA A 172 11.63 -4.49 -3.07
CA ALA A 172 10.54 -4.11 -2.17
C ALA A 172 10.06 -5.32 -1.33
N VAL A 173 9.96 -6.51 -1.92
CA VAL A 173 9.66 -7.75 -1.18
C VAL A 173 10.77 -8.06 -0.18
N ARG A 174 12.04 -7.89 -0.57
CA ARG A 174 13.20 -8.09 0.32
C ARG A 174 13.10 -7.23 1.58
N LEU A 175 12.74 -5.95 1.47
CA LEU A 175 12.55 -5.07 2.63
C LEU A 175 11.54 -5.64 3.63
N ILE A 176 10.44 -6.19 3.12
CA ILE A 176 9.37 -6.76 3.95
C ILE A 176 9.82 -8.07 4.59
N VAL A 177 10.51 -8.94 3.83
CA VAL A 177 11.08 -10.20 4.36
C VAL A 177 12.11 -9.93 5.43
N GLU A 178 13.06 -9.02 5.20
CA GLU A 178 14.08 -8.66 6.19
C GLU A 178 13.45 -8.07 7.47
N ARG A 179 12.41 -7.25 7.35
CA ARG A 179 11.68 -6.72 8.50
C ARG A 179 11.00 -7.84 9.30
N GLU A 180 10.40 -8.82 8.66
CA GLU A 180 9.79 -9.95 9.36
C GLU A 180 10.84 -10.78 10.12
N ARG A 181 12.00 -11.01 9.50
CA ARG A 181 13.14 -11.70 10.16
C ARG A 181 13.72 -10.91 11.31
N GLU A 182 13.84 -9.59 11.16
CA GLU A 182 14.25 -8.69 12.24
C GLU A 182 13.28 -8.78 13.43
N ILE A 183 11.98 -8.85 13.18
CA ILE A 183 10.94 -9.00 14.21
C ILE A 183 11.06 -10.37 14.90
N HIS A 184 11.24 -11.45 14.15
CA HIS A 184 11.40 -12.79 14.71
C HIS A 184 12.69 -12.95 15.55
N ALA A 185 13.76 -12.26 15.18
CA ALA A 185 15.02 -12.26 15.92
C ALA A 185 15.03 -11.31 17.12
N PHE A 186 14.02 -10.42 17.21
CA PHE A 186 13.98 -9.41 18.26
C PHE A 186 13.74 -10.02 19.63
N GLN A 187 14.59 -9.63 20.58
CA GLN A 187 14.44 -10.00 22.00
C GLN A 187 14.00 -8.78 22.78
N SER A 188 12.83 -8.87 23.39
CA SER A 188 12.27 -7.82 24.21
C SER A 188 12.96 -7.74 25.56
N GLU A 189 13.38 -6.55 25.95
CA GLU A 189 13.97 -6.26 27.25
C GLU A 189 12.99 -5.52 28.14
N ALA A 190 12.86 -5.96 29.39
CA ALA A 190 12.02 -5.32 30.39
C ALA A 190 12.77 -4.18 31.08
N SER A 191 12.05 -3.12 31.41
CA SER A 191 12.51 -2.00 32.24
C SER A 191 11.32 -1.37 32.95
N TYR A 192 11.57 -0.57 33.98
CA TYR A 192 10.53 0.07 34.77
C TYR A 192 10.47 1.57 34.49
N LYS A 193 9.31 2.03 34.03
CA LYS A 193 8.98 3.46 33.91
C LYS A 193 8.35 3.92 35.22
N VAL A 194 8.94 4.93 35.85
CA VAL A 194 8.42 5.47 37.13
C VAL A 194 7.71 6.79 36.88
N THR A 195 6.45 6.83 37.26
CA THR A 195 5.58 8.01 37.12
C THR A 195 5.05 8.40 38.46
N ALA A 196 5.12 9.67 38.81
CA ALA A 196 4.51 10.25 40.03
C ALA A 196 3.33 11.16 39.64
N VAL A 197 2.28 11.13 40.44
CA VAL A 197 1.16 12.07 40.38
C VAL A 197 1.19 12.91 41.63
N PHE A 198 1.39 14.20 41.46
CA PHE A 198 1.37 15.19 42.53
C PHE A 198 0.05 15.98 42.55
N LEU A 199 -0.39 16.37 43.74
CA LEU A 199 -1.51 17.29 43.91
C LEU A 199 -1.00 18.72 44.07
N VAL A 200 -1.37 19.59 43.15
CA VAL A 200 -0.88 20.98 43.09
C VAL A 200 -2.06 21.92 42.99
N PRO A 201 -2.09 23.04 43.74
CA PRO A 201 -3.17 24.02 43.62
C PRO A 201 -3.07 24.74 42.25
N ASP A 202 -4.19 24.87 41.57
CA ASP A 202 -4.33 25.69 40.37
C ASP A 202 -4.44 27.19 40.73
N THR A 203 -4.74 28.03 39.74
CA THR A 203 -4.91 29.49 39.91
C THR A 203 -6.03 29.86 40.88
N ASP A 204 -7.04 29.00 41.06
CA ASP A 204 -8.19 29.18 41.91
C ASP A 204 -8.02 28.49 43.27
N GLY A 205 -6.85 27.88 43.51
CA GLY A 205 -6.52 27.16 44.74
C GLY A 205 -7.09 25.73 44.80
N LYS A 206 -7.69 25.25 43.72
CA LYS A 206 -8.19 23.87 43.62
C LYS A 206 -7.03 22.93 43.33
N LEU A 207 -6.98 21.79 44.06
CA LEU A 207 -5.97 20.77 43.83
C LEU A 207 -6.23 20.07 42.50
N VAL A 208 -5.22 20.08 41.61
CA VAL A 208 -5.21 19.39 40.35
C VAL A 208 -4.05 18.41 40.29
N GLU A 209 -4.20 17.33 39.49
CA GLU A 209 -3.20 16.33 39.33
C GLU A 209 -2.10 16.79 38.33
N MET A 210 -0.85 16.67 38.75
CA MET A 210 0.30 16.92 37.92
C MET A 210 1.12 15.63 37.79
N LYS A 211 1.29 15.15 36.59
CA LYS A 211 2.12 13.98 36.27
C LYS A 211 3.57 14.39 36.13
N ALA A 212 4.46 13.59 36.69
CA ALA A 212 5.89 13.72 36.52
C ALA A 212 6.53 12.34 36.32
N GLU A 213 7.62 12.28 35.60
CA GLU A 213 8.30 11.03 35.26
C GLU A 213 9.75 11.07 35.70
N LEU A 214 10.30 9.90 36.07
CA LEU A 214 11.73 9.73 36.26
C LEU A 214 12.43 9.88 34.88
N ALA A 215 13.53 10.60 34.84
CA ALA A 215 14.22 10.92 33.59
C ALA A 215 14.75 9.69 32.82
N HIS A 216 14.98 8.58 33.50
CA HIS A 216 15.43 7.32 32.93
C HIS A 216 14.62 6.14 33.45
N ARG A 217 14.71 5.02 32.73
CA ARG A 217 14.05 3.79 33.17
C ARG A 217 14.99 2.99 34.09
N LEU A 218 14.41 2.33 35.07
CA LEU A 218 15.13 1.42 35.95
C LEU A 218 15.18 0.03 35.31
N LYS A 219 16.28 -0.69 35.48
CA LYS A 219 16.52 -1.96 34.80
C LYS A 219 15.82 -3.14 35.45
N THR A 220 15.69 -3.11 36.77
CA THR A 220 15.18 -4.25 37.54
C THR A 220 14.03 -3.86 38.46
N LYS A 221 13.23 -4.87 38.82
CA LYS A 221 12.16 -4.72 39.82
C LYS A 221 12.72 -4.29 41.19
N ALA A 222 13.89 -4.80 41.55
CA ALA A 222 14.55 -4.45 42.80
C ALA A 222 14.95 -2.97 42.87
N GLU A 223 15.47 -2.40 41.77
CA GLU A 223 15.76 -0.96 41.67
C GLU A 223 14.50 -0.13 41.80
N ALA A 224 13.42 -0.55 41.15
CA ALA A 224 12.10 0.12 41.21
C ALA A 224 11.53 0.07 42.66
N GLN A 225 11.58 -1.08 43.30
CA GLN A 225 11.15 -1.26 44.69
C GLN A 225 11.93 -0.34 45.64
N LYS A 226 13.25 -0.33 45.53
CA LYS A 226 14.16 0.51 46.32
C LYS A 226 13.87 2.00 46.15
N LEU A 227 13.60 2.46 44.94
CA LEU A 227 13.21 3.86 44.68
C LEU A 227 11.90 4.21 45.35
N LEU A 228 10.86 3.38 45.24
CA LEU A 228 9.58 3.61 45.89
C LEU A 228 9.71 3.59 47.39
N GLU A 229 10.53 2.73 47.99
CA GLU A 229 10.84 2.73 49.44
C GLU A 229 11.50 4.06 49.85
N SER A 230 12.43 4.57 49.03
CA SER A 230 13.05 5.88 49.30
C SER A 230 12.04 7.04 49.22
N CYS A 231 10.99 6.87 48.45
CA CYS A 231 9.93 7.88 48.32
C CYS A 231 8.91 7.88 49.47
N GLN A 232 8.77 6.80 50.25
CA GLN A 232 7.76 6.67 51.30
C GLN A 232 7.79 7.82 52.34
N SER A 233 8.93 8.24 52.74
CA SER A 233 9.10 9.34 53.73
C SER A 233 9.85 10.53 53.14
N ALA A 234 9.91 10.63 51.83
CA ALA A 234 10.65 11.69 51.15
C ALA A 234 9.83 13.00 51.10
N ILE A 235 10.55 14.09 51.09
CA ILE A 235 10.04 15.41 50.79
C ILE A 235 10.31 15.68 49.31
N PHE A 236 9.25 16.01 48.59
CA PHE A 236 9.35 16.37 47.16
C PHE A 236 9.35 17.89 47.04
N THR A 237 10.37 18.44 46.42
CA THR A 237 10.52 19.89 46.31
C THR A 237 10.81 20.25 44.84
N ILE A 238 10.16 21.29 44.37
CA ILE A 238 10.49 21.85 43.05
C ILE A 238 11.86 22.53 43.13
N GLU A 239 12.86 21.87 42.59
CA GLU A 239 14.23 22.31 42.62
C GLU A 239 14.50 23.38 41.57
N ASP A 240 13.94 23.22 40.40
CA ASP A 240 14.12 24.13 39.28
C ASP A 240 12.89 24.17 38.37
N ILE A 241 12.72 25.30 37.70
CA ILE A 241 11.66 25.53 36.71
C ILE A 241 12.31 26.23 35.51
N THR A 242 12.34 25.55 34.39
CA THR A 242 12.88 26.11 33.14
C THR A 242 11.77 26.29 32.14
N THR A 243 11.61 27.49 31.63
CA THR A 243 10.66 27.82 30.56
C THR A 243 11.41 28.28 29.33
N ARG A 244 11.11 27.67 28.20
CA ARG A 244 11.75 28.01 26.92
C ARG A 244 10.71 28.13 25.80
N PRO A 245 10.90 29.12 24.90
CA PRO A 245 10.10 29.18 23.69
C PRO A 245 10.47 28.03 22.73
N VAL A 246 9.47 27.48 22.08
CA VAL A 246 9.60 26.45 21.03
C VAL A 246 8.83 26.91 19.81
N LYS A 247 9.49 26.89 18.65
CA LYS A 247 8.83 27.16 17.38
C LYS A 247 8.69 25.86 16.59
N LYS A 248 7.50 25.62 16.05
CA LYS A 248 7.23 24.53 15.11
C LYS A 248 6.93 25.14 13.75
N SER A 249 7.68 24.73 12.73
CA SER A 249 7.48 25.19 11.35
C SER A 249 6.65 24.19 10.58
N PRO A 250 5.86 24.63 9.60
CA PRO A 250 5.04 23.73 8.80
C PRO A 250 5.92 22.90 7.84
N ALA A 251 5.41 21.74 7.48
CA ALA A 251 6.01 20.90 6.46
C ALA A 251 5.87 21.51 5.06
N ALA A 252 6.75 21.10 4.16
CA ALA A 252 6.71 21.49 2.75
C ALA A 252 5.40 21.00 2.07
N PRO A 253 5.02 21.61 0.94
CA PRO A 253 3.94 21.10 0.11
C PRO A 253 4.17 19.66 -0.32
N PHE A 254 3.12 18.98 -0.73
CA PHE A 254 3.19 17.56 -1.07
C PHE A 254 4.03 17.27 -2.31
N THR A 255 4.87 16.24 -2.17
CA THR A 255 5.35 15.40 -3.26
C THR A 255 4.42 14.20 -3.43
N THR A 256 4.62 13.40 -4.49
CA THR A 256 3.90 12.13 -4.67
C THR A 256 4.03 11.23 -3.44
N SER A 257 5.24 11.06 -2.93
CA SER A 257 5.54 10.21 -1.77
C SER A 257 4.83 10.70 -0.51
N THR A 258 4.96 11.97 -0.16
CA THR A 258 4.36 12.53 1.06
C THR A 258 2.83 12.57 0.97
N LEU A 259 2.26 12.79 -0.20
CA LEU A 259 0.81 12.69 -0.42
C LEU A 259 0.31 11.27 -0.18
N GLN A 260 0.98 10.27 -0.74
CA GLN A 260 0.63 8.86 -0.54
C GLN A 260 0.68 8.48 0.93
N GLN A 261 1.70 8.92 1.66
CA GLN A 261 1.85 8.66 3.09
C GLN A 261 0.73 9.29 3.93
N GLU A 262 0.49 10.58 3.75
CA GLU A 262 -0.54 11.29 4.51
C GLU A 262 -1.97 10.85 4.16
N ALA A 263 -2.26 10.55 2.90
CA ALA A 263 -3.55 10.02 2.49
C ALA A 263 -3.82 8.63 3.09
N ALA A 264 -2.79 7.79 3.18
CA ALA A 264 -2.90 6.49 3.83
C ALA A 264 -3.20 6.63 5.33
N ARG A 265 -2.48 7.50 6.04
CA ARG A 265 -2.63 7.71 7.47
C ARG A 265 -3.94 8.41 7.85
N LYS A 266 -4.27 9.51 7.17
CA LYS A 266 -5.41 10.36 7.52
C LYS A 266 -6.73 9.94 6.89
N LEU A 267 -6.70 9.40 5.67
CA LEU A 267 -7.90 9.06 4.90
C LEU A 267 -8.11 7.55 4.79
N GLY A 268 -7.13 6.73 5.18
CA GLY A 268 -7.18 5.29 5.00
C GLY A 268 -7.13 4.85 3.54
N PHE A 269 -6.63 5.69 2.64
CA PHE A 269 -6.52 5.38 1.22
C PHE A 269 -5.32 4.46 0.97
N THR A 270 -5.50 3.48 0.08
CA THR A 270 -4.33 2.77 -0.47
C THR A 270 -3.51 3.70 -1.35
N VAL A 271 -2.23 3.38 -1.54
CA VAL A 271 -1.35 4.18 -2.41
C VAL A 271 -1.92 4.24 -3.85
N ALA A 272 -2.42 3.11 -4.36
CA ALA A 272 -3.07 3.07 -5.68
C ALA A 272 -4.34 3.93 -5.74
N GLN A 273 -5.17 3.90 -4.70
CA GLN A 273 -6.38 4.72 -4.60
C GLN A 273 -6.03 6.21 -4.57
N THR A 274 -5.01 6.59 -3.80
CA THR A 274 -4.53 7.97 -3.73
C THR A 274 -4.14 8.48 -5.12
N MET A 275 -3.37 7.70 -5.89
CA MET A 275 -2.95 8.11 -7.23
C MET A 275 -4.10 8.16 -8.23
N MET A 276 -5.05 7.25 -8.14
CA MET A 276 -6.26 7.26 -8.99
C MET A 276 -7.11 8.52 -8.73
N VAL A 277 -7.29 8.90 -7.48
CA VAL A 277 -8.07 10.10 -7.11
C VAL A 277 -7.31 11.37 -7.48
N ALA A 278 -5.99 11.42 -7.23
CA ALA A 278 -5.14 12.53 -7.63
C ALA A 278 -5.13 12.75 -9.15
N GLN A 279 -5.09 11.67 -9.94
CA GLN A 279 -5.21 11.73 -11.39
C GLN A 279 -6.51 12.42 -11.84
N ARG A 280 -7.64 12.07 -11.21
CA ARG A 280 -8.94 12.70 -11.52
C ARG A 280 -8.96 14.18 -11.17
N LEU A 281 -8.38 14.55 -10.02
CA LEU A 281 -8.27 15.96 -9.60
C LEU A 281 -7.40 16.76 -10.58
N TYR A 282 -6.29 16.20 -11.02
CA TYR A 282 -5.42 16.83 -12.02
C TYR A 282 -6.13 16.98 -13.37
N GLU A 283 -6.71 15.92 -13.91
CA GLU A 283 -7.39 15.92 -15.20
C GLU A 283 -8.61 16.85 -15.24
N SER A 284 -9.25 17.08 -14.09
CA SER A 284 -10.34 18.06 -13.95
C SER A 284 -9.85 19.50 -13.67
N GLY A 285 -8.54 19.72 -13.62
CA GLY A 285 -7.94 21.04 -13.42
C GLY A 285 -8.02 21.56 -11.98
N ARG A 286 -8.10 20.67 -10.99
CA ARG A 286 -8.25 21.03 -9.57
C ARG A 286 -6.93 21.12 -8.83
N ILE A 287 -5.95 20.31 -9.22
CA ILE A 287 -4.60 20.29 -8.64
C ILE A 287 -3.55 20.29 -9.74
N THR A 288 -2.31 20.60 -9.37
CA THR A 288 -1.13 20.45 -10.22
C THR A 288 -0.82 18.97 -10.46
N TYR A 289 0.11 18.70 -11.35
CA TYR A 289 0.51 17.34 -11.71
C TYR A 289 0.94 16.52 -10.48
N MET A 290 0.38 15.32 -10.33
CA MET A 290 0.50 14.52 -9.10
C MET A 290 1.73 13.62 -9.04
N ARG A 291 2.49 13.48 -10.12
CA ARG A 291 3.75 12.71 -10.14
C ARG A 291 4.93 13.68 -10.10
N THR A 292 5.32 14.06 -8.91
CA THR A 292 6.42 14.99 -8.67
C THR A 292 7.17 14.65 -7.39
N ASP A 293 8.46 14.87 -7.39
CA ASP A 293 9.32 14.86 -6.20
C ASP A 293 9.71 16.29 -5.77
N SER A 294 9.18 17.30 -6.45
CA SER A 294 9.41 18.71 -6.13
C SER A 294 8.52 19.19 -4.98
N VAL A 295 9.11 20.02 -4.14
CA VAL A 295 8.42 20.79 -3.09
C VAL A 295 8.28 22.28 -3.43
N ASN A 296 8.70 22.69 -4.64
CA ASN A 296 8.67 24.07 -5.07
C ASN A 296 7.23 24.53 -5.33
N LEU A 297 6.97 25.81 -5.07
CA LEU A 297 5.74 26.49 -5.45
C LEU A 297 6.09 27.66 -6.39
N SER A 298 5.25 27.86 -7.39
CA SER A 298 5.35 29.05 -8.24
C SER A 298 5.00 30.33 -7.47
N GLU A 299 5.47 31.46 -7.95
CA GLU A 299 5.10 32.77 -7.39
C GLU A 299 3.59 32.99 -7.39
N LEU A 300 2.90 32.50 -8.41
CA LEU A 300 1.43 32.55 -8.48
C LEU A 300 0.79 31.79 -7.31
N ALA A 301 1.29 30.60 -7.00
CA ALA A 301 0.79 29.78 -5.91
C ALA A 301 1.10 30.42 -4.54
N ILE A 302 2.30 30.98 -4.35
CA ILE A 302 2.71 31.66 -3.13
C ILE A 302 1.82 32.89 -2.89
N ASN A 303 1.62 33.71 -3.91
CA ASN A 303 0.77 34.91 -3.81
C ASN A 303 -0.71 34.56 -3.57
N GLY A 304 -1.24 33.57 -4.29
CA GLY A 304 -2.60 33.09 -4.05
C GLY A 304 -2.80 32.53 -2.66
N SER A 305 -1.80 31.81 -2.12
CA SER A 305 -1.82 31.32 -0.74
C SER A 305 -1.81 32.46 0.28
N LYS A 306 -0.96 33.47 0.06
CA LYS A 306 -0.89 34.69 0.89
C LYS A 306 -2.25 35.39 0.97
N GLU A 307 -2.88 35.62 -0.16
CA GLU A 307 -4.20 36.26 -0.23
C GLU A 307 -5.27 35.41 0.47
N ALA A 308 -5.29 34.10 0.22
CA ALA A 308 -6.24 33.19 0.85
C ALA A 308 -6.08 33.18 2.38
N ILE A 309 -4.85 33.11 2.89
CA ILE A 309 -4.58 33.12 4.35
C ILE A 309 -4.99 34.45 4.95
N ALA A 310 -4.62 35.58 4.34
CA ALA A 310 -4.96 36.91 4.84
C ALA A 310 -6.47 37.11 4.93
N ASN A 311 -7.22 36.69 3.88
CA ASN A 311 -8.67 36.80 3.84
C ASN A 311 -9.40 35.88 4.85
N MET A 312 -8.86 34.69 5.11
CA MET A 312 -9.53 33.70 5.96
C MET A 312 -9.17 33.82 7.44
N MET A 313 -7.92 34.19 7.75
CA MET A 313 -7.37 34.14 9.11
C MET A 313 -6.68 35.42 9.56
N GLY A 314 -6.39 36.34 8.64
CA GLY A 314 -5.72 37.60 8.90
C GLY A 314 -4.19 37.55 8.68
N ASP A 315 -3.61 38.73 8.53
CA ASP A 315 -2.20 38.92 8.12
C ASP A 315 -1.20 38.27 9.07
N LYS A 316 -1.49 38.18 10.34
CA LYS A 316 -0.59 37.56 11.34
C LYS A 316 -0.29 36.08 11.06
N TYR A 317 -1.15 35.39 10.29
CA TYR A 317 -0.94 34.00 9.91
C TYR A 317 -0.15 33.85 8.61
N VAL A 318 0.08 34.93 7.88
CA VAL A 318 0.79 34.91 6.60
C VAL A 318 2.29 34.85 6.81
N HIS A 319 2.95 33.83 6.26
CA HIS A 319 4.40 33.73 6.22
C HIS A 319 4.86 32.96 4.99
N PRO A 320 4.98 33.65 3.84
CA PRO A 320 5.40 33.00 2.60
C PRO A 320 6.78 32.36 2.73
N ARG A 321 6.92 31.16 2.20
CA ARG A 321 8.17 30.38 2.18
C ARG A 321 8.47 29.85 0.81
N HIS A 322 9.73 29.86 0.45
CA HIS A 322 10.27 29.16 -0.70
C HIS A 322 10.89 27.85 -0.22
N PHE A 323 10.42 26.76 -0.74
CA PHE A 323 11.00 25.43 -0.50
C PHE A 323 11.87 25.06 -1.69
N SER A 324 13.02 24.44 -1.45
CA SER A 324 13.90 23.94 -2.48
C SER A 324 14.04 22.43 -2.36
N THR A 325 13.98 21.76 -3.50
CA THR A 325 14.18 20.30 -3.56
C THR A 325 15.66 20.00 -3.38
N LYS A 326 16.00 19.17 -2.41
CA LYS A 326 17.41 18.82 -2.09
C LYS A 326 17.99 17.73 -3.00
N THR A 327 17.17 17.06 -3.80
CA THR A 327 17.58 15.94 -4.63
C THR A 327 18.14 16.46 -5.95
N LYS A 328 19.44 16.25 -6.19
CA LYS A 328 20.03 16.43 -7.52
C LYS A 328 19.36 15.41 -8.45
N GLY A 329 18.83 15.86 -9.59
CA GLY A 329 18.08 15.00 -10.54
C GLY A 329 16.56 14.97 -10.28
N ALA A 330 16.06 15.68 -9.26
CA ALA A 330 14.66 16.08 -9.26
C ALA A 330 14.41 16.91 -10.52
N GLN A 331 13.30 16.64 -11.21
CA GLN A 331 12.90 17.47 -12.34
C GLN A 331 12.56 18.87 -11.79
N GLU A 332 13.57 19.73 -11.67
CA GLU A 332 13.49 21.05 -11.02
C GLU A 332 12.44 21.98 -11.67
N ALA A 333 12.00 21.66 -12.88
CA ALA A 333 10.94 22.37 -13.57
C ALA A 333 9.54 22.12 -13.00
N HIS A 334 9.37 21.14 -12.09
CA HIS A 334 8.07 20.75 -11.57
C HIS A 334 7.74 21.49 -10.28
N GLU A 335 6.46 21.78 -10.12
CA GLU A 335 5.91 22.23 -8.85
C GLU A 335 5.54 21.05 -7.95
N ALA A 336 5.35 21.35 -6.65
CA ALA A 336 4.68 20.47 -5.71
C ALA A 336 3.21 20.21 -6.10
N ILE A 337 2.61 19.22 -5.49
CA ILE A 337 1.17 18.95 -5.62
C ILE A 337 0.41 20.00 -4.80
N ARG A 338 -0.33 20.86 -5.48
CA ARG A 338 -1.09 21.95 -4.88
C ARG A 338 -2.43 22.17 -5.61
N PRO A 339 -3.40 22.82 -4.97
CA PRO A 339 -4.58 23.31 -5.67
C PRO A 339 -4.20 24.31 -6.79
N THR A 340 -4.92 24.27 -7.89
CA THR A 340 -4.73 25.24 -8.98
C THR A 340 -5.18 26.66 -8.59
N TYR A 341 -6.26 26.73 -7.80
CA TYR A 341 -6.84 27.98 -7.29
C TYR A 341 -6.89 27.93 -5.77
N MET A 342 -6.00 28.67 -5.10
CA MET A 342 -5.83 28.63 -3.65
C MET A 342 -7.03 29.20 -2.87
N GLU A 343 -7.82 30.08 -3.48
CA GLU A 343 -9.06 30.62 -2.93
C GLU A 343 -10.16 29.58 -2.78
N ASN A 344 -10.10 28.48 -3.50
CA ASN A 344 -11.08 27.39 -3.44
C ASN A 344 -10.69 26.38 -2.34
N ALA A 345 -11.15 26.62 -1.12
CA ALA A 345 -10.93 25.68 -0.01
C ALA A 345 -11.69 24.36 -0.18
N GLN A 346 -12.74 24.34 -1.00
CA GLN A 346 -13.58 23.17 -1.28
C GLN A 346 -13.86 23.06 -2.77
N ILE A 347 -14.15 21.84 -3.20
CA ILE A 347 -14.53 21.52 -4.59
C ILE A 347 -15.78 20.66 -4.66
N GLU A 348 -16.43 20.66 -5.81
CA GLU A 348 -17.43 19.66 -6.16
C GLU A 348 -16.78 18.39 -6.70
N GLY A 349 -17.38 17.23 -6.38
CA GLY A 349 -16.89 15.93 -6.82
C GLY A 349 -17.33 14.81 -5.89
N SER A 350 -16.75 13.62 -6.08
CA SER A 350 -16.96 12.46 -5.20
C SER A 350 -16.44 12.71 -3.80
N ALA A 351 -16.91 11.95 -2.81
CA ALA A 351 -16.42 12.04 -1.44
C ALA A 351 -14.90 11.82 -1.33
N GLN A 352 -14.34 10.94 -2.17
CA GLN A 352 -12.89 10.67 -2.21
C GLN A 352 -12.12 11.87 -2.78
N GLU A 353 -12.61 12.47 -3.85
CA GLU A 353 -12.02 13.67 -4.43
C GLU A 353 -12.03 14.85 -3.46
N LYS A 354 -13.16 15.08 -2.78
CA LYS A 354 -13.28 16.13 -1.75
C LYS A 354 -12.30 15.93 -0.60
N LYS A 355 -12.16 14.71 -0.09
CA LYS A 355 -11.23 14.39 1.00
C LYS A 355 -9.77 14.58 0.60
N LEU A 356 -9.37 14.11 -0.58
CA LEU A 356 -7.99 14.25 -1.03
C LEU A 356 -7.65 15.70 -1.37
N TYR A 357 -8.57 16.43 -1.98
CA TYR A 357 -8.40 17.86 -2.26
C TYR A 357 -8.26 18.68 -0.98
N ASP A 358 -9.11 18.43 0.02
CA ASP A 358 -9.04 19.10 1.33
C ASP A 358 -7.65 18.87 2.00
N LEU A 359 -7.15 17.64 1.94
CA LEU A 359 -5.82 17.31 2.45
C LEU A 359 -4.71 18.09 1.72
N ILE A 360 -4.76 18.15 0.39
CA ILE A 360 -3.79 18.88 -0.44
C ILE A 360 -3.88 20.39 -0.17
N TRP A 361 -5.09 20.93 -0.12
CA TRP A 361 -5.31 22.35 0.14
C TRP A 361 -4.77 22.76 1.51
N LYS A 362 -5.12 22.01 2.56
CA LYS A 362 -4.64 22.28 3.94
C LYS A 362 -3.13 22.21 4.04
N ARG A 363 -2.50 21.22 3.43
CA ARG A 363 -1.03 21.10 3.43
C ARG A 363 -0.37 22.28 2.74
N THR A 364 -0.87 22.70 1.60
CA THR A 364 -0.33 23.82 0.82
C THR A 364 -0.50 25.13 1.57
N ILE A 365 -1.69 25.43 2.08
CA ILE A 365 -1.96 26.63 2.88
C ILE A 365 -1.07 26.65 4.11
N ALA A 366 -1.00 25.56 4.87
CA ALA A 366 -0.17 25.46 6.08
C ALA A 366 1.31 25.75 5.79
N SER A 367 1.82 25.31 4.64
CA SER A 367 3.21 25.55 4.25
C SER A 367 3.56 27.04 4.12
N GLN A 368 2.56 27.88 3.87
CA GLN A 368 2.67 29.33 3.68
C GLN A 368 2.19 30.14 4.90
N MET A 369 1.90 29.44 6.01
CA MET A 369 1.47 30.06 7.26
C MET A 369 2.62 30.27 8.23
N ALA A 370 2.41 31.18 9.19
CA ALA A 370 3.35 31.45 10.27
C ALA A 370 3.62 30.22 11.12
N ASP A 371 4.82 30.14 11.70
CA ASP A 371 5.19 29.12 12.67
C ASP A 371 4.23 29.12 13.84
N ALA A 372 4.03 27.94 14.44
CA ALA A 372 3.40 27.85 15.74
C ALA A 372 4.42 28.20 16.83
N GLU A 373 4.03 29.06 17.74
CA GLU A 373 4.84 29.47 18.88
C GLU A 373 4.28 28.85 20.14
N LEU A 374 5.13 28.08 20.80
CA LEU A 374 4.80 27.33 22.00
C LEU A 374 5.77 27.71 23.12
N GLU A 375 5.38 27.50 24.32
CA GLU A 375 6.20 27.66 25.49
C GLU A 375 6.24 26.36 26.27
N LYS A 376 7.42 25.74 26.34
CA LYS A 376 7.65 24.50 27.06
C LYS A 376 8.23 24.78 28.44
N THR A 377 7.51 24.36 29.48
CA THR A 377 7.95 24.45 30.86
C THR A 377 8.31 23.08 31.38
N THR A 378 9.49 22.95 31.97
CA THR A 378 9.96 21.74 32.63
C THR A 378 10.25 22.07 34.10
N ALA A 379 9.61 21.36 35.00
CA ALA A 379 9.85 21.43 36.42
C ALA A 379 10.63 20.19 36.89
N THR A 380 11.76 20.40 37.54
CA THR A 380 12.53 19.35 38.20
C THR A 380 12.11 19.23 39.65
N ILE A 381 11.75 18.04 40.06
CA ILE A 381 11.24 17.75 41.41
C ILE A 381 12.25 16.84 42.11
N SER A 382 12.95 17.35 43.09
CA SER A 382 13.93 16.60 43.88
C SER A 382 13.22 15.71 44.91
N ILE A 383 13.85 14.58 45.21
CA ILE A 383 13.44 13.61 46.21
C ILE A 383 14.45 13.66 47.34
N SER A 384 14.02 13.97 48.57
CA SER A 384 15.00 14.22 49.68
C SER A 384 15.87 13.03 50.02
N ASN A 385 15.41 11.82 49.78
CA ASN A 385 16.10 10.56 50.20
C ASN A 385 16.93 9.90 49.14
N THR A 386 17.07 10.50 47.95
CA THR A 386 17.85 9.94 46.82
C THR A 386 18.32 11.09 45.91
N SER A 387 19.32 10.82 45.10
CA SER A 387 19.78 11.75 44.06
C SER A 387 18.92 11.75 42.82
N GLU A 388 17.93 10.88 42.74
CA GLU A 388 16.96 10.83 41.64
C GLU A 388 15.99 12.03 41.70
N ALA A 389 15.45 12.40 40.57
CA ALA A 389 14.46 13.48 40.45
C ALA A 389 13.37 13.13 39.45
N PHE A 390 12.16 13.62 39.69
CA PHE A 390 11.08 13.62 38.74
C PHE A 390 11.10 14.87 37.86
N SER A 391 10.66 14.75 36.64
CA SER A 391 10.46 15.86 35.71
C SER A 391 9.01 15.96 35.28
N ALA A 392 8.39 17.09 35.47
CA ALA A 392 7.09 17.43 34.94
C ALA A 392 7.24 18.41 33.79
N THR A 393 6.63 18.10 32.66
CA THR A 393 6.71 18.91 31.45
C THR A 393 5.32 19.33 31.02
N GLY A 394 5.17 20.62 30.69
CA GLY A 394 3.95 21.17 30.10
C GLY A 394 4.28 22.05 28.91
N GLU A 395 3.34 22.16 27.99
CA GLU A 395 3.48 22.99 26.79
C GLU A 395 2.21 23.84 26.62
N VAL A 396 2.42 25.11 26.33
CA VAL A 396 1.34 26.07 26.08
C VAL A 396 1.51 26.61 24.66
N VAL A 397 0.44 26.55 23.88
CA VAL A 397 0.39 27.20 22.57
C VAL A 397 0.15 28.69 22.78
N LYS A 398 1.14 29.52 22.47
CA LYS A 398 1.03 31.00 22.53
C LYS A 398 0.40 31.54 21.26
N PHE A 399 0.78 30.96 20.12
CA PHE A 399 0.24 31.25 18.82
C PHE A 399 0.18 29.95 18.01
N ASP A 400 -1.01 29.61 17.52
CA ASP A 400 -1.24 28.32 16.84
C ASP A 400 -0.62 28.25 15.44
N GLY A 401 -0.45 29.42 14.77
CA GLY A 401 0.16 29.45 13.45
C GLY A 401 -0.48 28.45 12.48
N PHE A 402 0.36 27.70 11.77
CA PHE A 402 -0.10 26.69 10.81
C PHE A 402 -0.86 25.51 11.46
N LEU A 403 -0.67 25.25 12.75
CA LEU A 403 -1.40 24.17 13.47
C LEU A 403 -2.91 24.38 13.51
N ARG A 404 -3.37 25.60 13.26
CA ARG A 404 -4.80 25.92 13.10
C ARG A 404 -5.43 25.18 11.92
N VAL A 405 -4.65 24.89 10.87
CA VAL A 405 -5.14 24.27 9.64
C VAL A 405 -4.68 22.83 9.49
N TYR A 406 -3.44 22.53 9.88
CA TYR A 406 -2.83 21.25 9.54
C TYR A 406 -1.86 20.74 10.60
N ARG A 407 -1.97 19.46 10.93
CA ARG A 407 -0.99 18.70 11.70
C ARG A 407 -0.57 17.48 10.91
N GLU A 408 0.73 17.20 10.83
CA GLU A 408 1.22 15.97 10.21
C GLU A 408 0.81 14.74 11.04
N SER A 409 0.68 13.61 10.36
CA SER A 409 0.59 12.29 10.98
C SER A 409 1.91 11.56 10.82
N TYR A 410 2.18 10.63 11.72
CA TYR A 410 3.42 9.87 11.76
C TYR A 410 3.13 8.37 11.70
N ASP A 411 4.13 7.59 11.29
CA ASP A 411 4.06 6.13 11.34
C ASP A 411 4.28 5.64 12.78
N ASP A 412 3.92 4.38 13.03
CA ASP A 412 4.01 3.76 14.37
C ASP A 412 5.45 3.67 14.92
N ASP A 413 6.47 3.85 14.07
CA ASP A 413 7.88 3.86 14.45
C ASP A 413 8.40 5.23 14.92
N VAL A 414 7.58 6.26 14.82
CA VAL A 414 7.88 7.59 15.33
C VAL A 414 7.26 7.76 16.71
N GLU A 415 8.09 7.92 17.72
CA GLU A 415 7.60 8.26 19.06
C GLU A 415 6.84 9.58 18.99
N GLN A 416 5.53 9.52 19.26
CA GLN A 416 4.74 10.74 19.45
C GLN A 416 5.07 11.30 20.84
N GLU A 417 5.44 12.57 20.89
CA GLU A 417 5.48 13.28 22.16
C GLU A 417 4.06 13.24 22.73
N ASP A 418 3.92 12.76 23.98
CA ASP A 418 2.65 12.71 24.69
C ASP A 418 1.92 14.06 24.58
N GLU A 419 0.58 14.00 24.48
CA GLU A 419 -0.25 15.20 24.43
C GLU A 419 0.16 16.16 25.54
N THR A 420 0.52 17.36 25.14
CA THR A 420 1.02 18.39 26.03
C THR A 420 -0.04 18.79 27.05
N HIS A 421 0.22 18.46 28.30
CA HIS A 421 -0.60 18.89 29.42
C HIS A 421 -0.15 20.28 29.91
N LEU A 422 -1.09 21.11 30.24
CA LEU A 422 -0.82 22.39 30.90
C LEU A 422 -0.33 22.11 32.33
N LEU A 423 0.84 22.67 32.73
CA LEU A 423 1.28 22.59 34.09
C LEU A 423 0.50 23.64 34.94
N PRO A 424 0.11 23.28 36.19
CA PRO A 424 -0.40 24.27 37.14
C PRO A 424 0.70 25.30 37.48
N PRO A 425 0.33 26.43 38.12
CA PRO A 425 1.32 27.41 38.57
C PRO A 425 2.27 26.79 39.60
N LEU A 426 3.58 26.89 39.32
CA LEU A 426 4.63 26.30 40.13
C LEU A 426 5.61 27.35 40.62
N LYS A 427 6.20 27.12 41.83
CA LYS A 427 7.27 27.98 42.37
C LYS A 427 8.46 27.14 42.82
N LYS A 428 9.66 27.65 42.53
CA LYS A 428 10.90 27.07 43.04
C LYS A 428 10.87 27.00 44.58
N GLY A 429 11.27 25.87 45.13
CA GLY A 429 11.21 25.60 46.58
C GLY A 429 9.83 25.13 47.09
N GLN A 430 8.83 25.05 46.24
CA GLN A 430 7.50 24.52 46.60
C GLN A 430 7.60 23.05 46.91
N LYS A 431 7.02 22.67 48.07
CA LYS A 431 6.86 21.28 48.50
C LYS A 431 5.60 20.70 47.88
N LEU A 432 5.70 19.47 47.37
CA LEU A 432 4.61 18.76 46.75
C LEU A 432 4.19 17.54 47.53
N GLU A 433 2.89 17.27 47.52
CA GLU A 433 2.30 16.03 48.03
C GLU A 433 2.01 15.10 46.88
N TYR A 434 2.46 13.85 46.97
CA TYR A 434 2.16 12.84 45.95
C TYR A 434 0.80 12.18 46.22
N GLN A 435 0.06 11.92 45.18
CA GLN A 435 -1.14 11.09 45.23
C GLN A 435 -0.78 9.62 45.09
N ASN A 436 0.07 9.29 44.14
CA ASN A 436 0.67 8.00 43.96
C ASN A 436 1.99 8.11 43.17
N ILE A 437 2.86 7.10 43.35
CA ILE A 437 4.05 6.91 42.55
C ILE A 437 4.03 5.48 42.07
N THR A 438 4.12 5.27 40.76
CA THR A 438 3.93 3.97 40.13
C THR A 438 5.15 3.62 39.29
N ALA A 439 5.75 2.44 39.55
CA ALA A 439 6.75 1.85 38.70
C ALA A 439 6.10 0.76 37.85
N THR A 440 6.01 0.99 36.58
CA THR A 440 5.35 0.10 35.64
C THR A 440 6.38 -0.58 34.74
N GLU A 441 6.36 -1.91 34.73
CA GLU A 441 7.17 -2.68 33.81
C GLU A 441 6.77 -2.40 32.38
N ARG A 442 7.74 -2.07 31.53
CA ARG A 442 7.60 -1.81 30.10
C ARG A 442 8.65 -2.59 29.35
N PHE A 443 8.30 -2.96 28.14
CA PHE A 443 9.13 -3.80 27.29
C PHE A 443 9.51 -3.04 26.04
N THR A 444 10.74 -3.24 25.56
CA THR A 444 11.12 -2.75 24.25
C THR A 444 10.24 -3.38 23.18
N GLN A 445 9.90 -2.60 22.18
CA GLN A 445 9.07 -3.03 21.06
C GLN A 445 9.95 -3.43 19.88
N HIS A 446 9.55 -4.48 19.16
CA HIS A 446 10.16 -4.79 17.87
C HIS A 446 9.87 -3.67 16.86
N PRO A 447 10.70 -3.51 15.81
CA PRO A 447 10.39 -2.57 14.74
C PRO A 447 9.00 -2.87 14.14
N PRO A 448 8.18 -1.86 13.88
CA PRO A 448 6.85 -2.09 13.31
C PRO A 448 6.94 -2.66 11.89
N ARG A 449 6.00 -3.53 11.53
CA ARG A 449 5.84 -3.98 10.15
C ARG A 449 5.49 -2.80 9.25
N TYR A 450 5.88 -2.89 8.00
CA TYR A 450 5.53 -1.86 7.03
C TYR A 450 4.03 -1.79 6.79
N THR A 451 3.52 -0.55 6.72
CA THR A 451 2.28 -0.21 6.02
C THR A 451 2.64 0.20 4.58
N GLU A 452 1.64 0.39 3.72
CA GLU A 452 1.91 0.98 2.39
C GLU A 452 2.61 2.34 2.51
N ALA A 453 2.19 3.18 3.47
CA ALA A 453 2.78 4.49 3.72
C ALA A 453 4.26 4.41 4.14
N SER A 454 4.58 3.59 5.13
CA SER A 454 5.95 3.47 5.62
C SER A 454 6.87 2.76 4.62
N LEU A 455 6.32 1.88 3.77
CA LEU A 455 7.09 1.29 2.67
C LEU A 455 7.43 2.33 1.60
N VAL A 456 6.50 3.19 1.21
CA VAL A 456 6.78 4.31 0.29
C VAL A 456 7.88 5.19 0.86
N ARG A 457 7.78 5.58 2.13
CA ARG A 457 8.82 6.37 2.81
C ARG A 457 10.18 5.67 2.75
N LYS A 458 10.21 4.37 3.03
CA LYS A 458 11.47 3.60 3.01
C LYS A 458 12.09 3.50 1.63
N LEU A 459 11.27 3.27 0.60
CA LEU A 459 11.73 3.26 -0.80
C LEU A 459 12.32 4.61 -1.21
N GLU A 460 11.65 5.71 -0.83
CA GLU A 460 12.13 7.07 -1.09
C GLU A 460 13.46 7.35 -0.38
N GLU A 461 13.58 7.03 0.92
CA GLU A 461 14.82 7.16 1.71
C GLU A 461 16.00 6.43 1.08
N LEU A 462 15.75 5.24 0.51
CA LEU A 462 16.76 4.44 -0.16
C LEU A 462 17.03 4.87 -1.61
N GLY A 463 16.28 5.81 -2.16
CA GLY A 463 16.37 6.22 -3.56
C GLY A 463 15.85 5.17 -4.55
N ILE A 464 15.02 4.23 -4.09
CA ILE A 464 14.45 3.14 -4.88
C ILE A 464 13.08 3.53 -5.42
N GLY A 465 12.93 3.47 -6.73
CA GLY A 465 11.71 3.93 -7.40
C GLY A 465 11.65 5.44 -7.61
N ARG A 466 10.56 5.88 -8.17
CA ARG A 466 10.25 7.28 -8.50
C ARG A 466 8.74 7.52 -8.35
N PRO A 467 8.26 8.75 -8.41
CA PRO A 467 6.83 9.07 -8.30
C PRO A 467 5.90 8.21 -9.17
N SER A 468 6.34 7.83 -10.36
CA SER A 468 5.58 6.96 -11.27
C SER A 468 5.56 5.49 -10.88
N THR A 469 6.46 5.01 -10.02
CA THR A 469 6.65 3.58 -9.73
C THR A 469 6.28 3.13 -8.33
N TYR A 470 6.12 4.03 -7.34
CA TYR A 470 5.75 3.63 -5.98
C TYR A 470 4.44 2.83 -5.92
N ALA A 471 3.36 3.41 -6.45
CA ALA A 471 2.05 2.76 -6.43
C ALA A 471 2.01 1.46 -7.25
N PRO A 472 2.53 1.40 -8.50
CA PRO A 472 2.62 0.15 -9.24
C PRO A 472 3.42 -0.94 -8.53
N THR A 473 4.54 -0.59 -7.88
CA THR A 473 5.37 -1.55 -7.14
C THR A 473 4.59 -2.19 -6.01
N ILE A 474 3.96 -1.38 -5.15
CA ILE A 474 3.19 -1.85 -3.99
C ILE A 474 1.98 -2.69 -4.43
N SER A 475 1.30 -2.31 -5.50
CA SER A 475 0.20 -3.08 -6.06
C SER A 475 0.67 -4.41 -6.64
N THR A 476 1.78 -4.41 -7.38
CA THR A 476 2.30 -5.60 -8.06
C THR A 476 2.75 -6.68 -7.09
N VAL A 477 3.47 -6.33 -6.01
CA VAL A 477 3.94 -7.33 -5.03
C VAL A 477 2.79 -8.02 -4.30
N GLN A 478 1.67 -7.32 -4.10
CA GLN A 478 0.45 -7.89 -3.53
C GLN A 478 -0.33 -8.75 -4.55
N GLN A 479 -0.46 -8.29 -5.80
CA GLN A 479 -1.12 -9.03 -6.88
C GLN A 479 -0.40 -10.34 -7.23
N ARG A 480 0.92 -10.35 -7.11
CA ARG A 480 1.77 -11.55 -7.31
C ARG A 480 1.82 -12.47 -6.09
N GLU A 481 1.09 -12.12 -5.04
CA GLU A 481 1.03 -12.89 -3.78
C GLU A 481 2.41 -13.10 -3.12
N TYR A 482 3.35 -12.19 -3.33
CA TYR A 482 4.63 -12.18 -2.60
C TYR A 482 4.51 -11.49 -1.25
N VAL A 483 3.54 -10.60 -1.15
CA VAL A 483 3.19 -9.84 0.05
C VAL A 483 1.68 -9.86 0.19
N GLU A 484 1.20 -10.03 1.39
CA GLU A 484 -0.21 -9.88 1.72
C GLU A 484 -0.42 -8.76 2.74
N LYS A 485 -1.59 -8.11 2.68
CA LYS A 485 -2.00 -7.14 3.67
C LYS A 485 -2.84 -7.83 4.73
N GLY A 486 -2.41 -7.75 5.97
CA GLY A 486 -3.03 -8.45 7.08
C GLY A 486 -3.00 -7.70 8.39
N ASP A 487 -3.77 -8.24 9.33
CA ASP A 487 -3.84 -7.78 10.71
C ASP A 487 -3.23 -8.86 11.63
N LYS A 488 -2.63 -8.42 12.73
CA LYS A 488 -2.20 -9.30 13.83
C LYS A 488 -3.03 -8.97 15.07
N THR A 489 -3.58 -9.98 15.70
CA THR A 489 -4.46 -9.83 16.87
C THR A 489 -3.73 -9.45 18.14
N GLY A 490 -2.41 -9.65 18.17
CA GLY A 490 -1.60 -9.50 19.37
C GLY A 490 -1.73 -10.71 20.32
N GLU A 491 -0.88 -10.69 21.34
CA GLU A 491 -0.79 -11.72 22.37
C GLU A 491 -0.94 -11.10 23.73
N GLU A 492 -1.49 -11.86 24.69
CA GLU A 492 -1.60 -11.43 26.08
C GLU A 492 -0.23 -11.51 26.76
N ARG A 493 0.18 -10.43 27.41
CA ARG A 493 1.42 -10.33 28.17
C ARG A 493 1.16 -9.81 29.56
N SER A 494 1.74 -10.45 30.56
CA SER A 494 1.73 -9.98 31.93
C SER A 494 2.87 -8.97 32.15
N TYR A 495 2.59 -7.95 32.97
CA TYR A 495 3.57 -6.96 33.41
C TYR A 495 3.36 -6.58 34.87
N ASN A 496 4.44 -6.19 35.56
CA ASN A 496 4.41 -5.82 36.97
C ASN A 496 4.16 -4.33 37.14
N VAL A 497 3.38 -3.98 38.17
CA VAL A 497 3.12 -2.62 38.60
C VAL A 497 3.34 -2.52 40.10
N ILE A 498 4.30 -1.71 40.52
CA ILE A 498 4.55 -1.41 41.91
C ILE A 498 4.03 0.00 42.17
N THR A 499 3.16 0.16 43.13
CA THR A 499 2.53 1.43 43.41
C THR A 499 2.73 1.85 44.88
N LEU A 500 3.24 3.05 45.09
CA LEU A 500 3.28 3.72 46.38
C LEU A 500 2.07 4.66 46.46
N LYS A 501 1.19 4.42 47.47
CA LYS A 501 0.02 5.23 47.75
C LYS A 501 -0.25 5.25 49.24
N LYS A 502 -0.42 6.43 49.83
CA LYS A 502 -0.63 6.60 51.26
C LYS A 502 0.42 5.84 52.10
N ASP A 503 1.68 6.03 51.77
CA ASP A 503 2.85 5.40 52.40
C ASP A 503 2.87 3.85 52.39
N LYS A 504 2.02 3.25 51.58
CA LYS A 504 2.00 1.80 51.36
C LYS A 504 2.42 1.45 49.96
N ILE A 505 3.32 0.48 49.84
CA ILE A 505 3.76 -0.07 48.55
C ILE A 505 2.97 -1.36 48.32
N THR A 506 2.37 -1.43 47.14
CA THR A 506 1.65 -2.62 46.65
C THR A 506 2.30 -3.10 45.35
N ASP A 507 2.35 -4.40 45.19
CA ASP A 507 2.87 -5.07 44.00
C ASP A 507 1.71 -5.83 43.34
N ALA A 508 1.48 -5.59 42.07
CA ALA A 508 0.41 -6.20 41.29
C ALA A 508 0.93 -6.64 39.93
N THR A 509 0.40 -7.76 39.44
CA THR A 509 0.60 -8.21 38.06
C THR A 509 -0.65 -7.87 37.28
N ARG A 510 -0.48 -7.23 36.12
CA ARG A 510 -1.56 -6.90 35.18
C ARG A 510 -1.27 -7.54 33.83
N THR A 511 -2.28 -7.55 32.99
CA THR A 511 -2.15 -8.09 31.62
C THR A 511 -2.47 -7.00 30.59
N GLU A 512 -1.83 -7.09 29.45
CA GLU A 512 -2.08 -6.23 28.30
C GLU A 512 -2.01 -7.07 27.00
N ILE A 513 -2.66 -6.60 25.95
CA ILE A 513 -2.50 -7.18 24.61
C ILE A 513 -1.38 -6.42 23.91
N THR A 514 -0.30 -7.13 23.55
CA THR A 514 0.86 -6.58 22.85
C THR A 514 1.00 -7.14 21.45
N GLY A 515 1.64 -6.39 20.55
CA GLY A 515 1.89 -6.85 19.17
C GLY A 515 0.67 -6.86 18.25
N ALA A 516 -0.45 -6.26 18.68
CA ALA A 516 -1.59 -6.06 17.78
C ALA A 516 -1.25 -5.02 16.71
N GLU A 517 -1.44 -5.37 15.44
CA GLU A 517 -1.16 -4.50 14.30
C GLU A 517 -2.28 -4.60 13.28
N LYS A 518 -2.56 -3.50 12.57
CA LYS A 518 -3.59 -3.42 11.52
C LYS A 518 -3.00 -3.00 10.19
N ALA A 519 -3.54 -3.58 9.12
CA ALA A 519 -3.23 -3.22 7.72
C ALA A 519 -1.73 -3.25 7.39
N LYS A 520 -0.99 -4.21 7.94
CA LYS A 520 0.45 -4.38 7.72
C LYS A 520 0.73 -5.24 6.49
N LEU A 521 1.88 -4.99 5.87
CA LEU A 521 2.41 -5.79 4.78
C LEU A 521 3.23 -6.95 5.35
N LEU A 522 2.79 -8.15 5.05
CA LEU A 522 3.40 -9.40 5.52
C LEU A 522 3.98 -10.15 4.33
N PRO A 523 5.20 -10.71 4.44
CA PRO A 523 5.71 -11.57 3.39
C PRO A 523 4.95 -12.89 3.39
N THR A 524 4.68 -13.43 2.19
CA THR A 524 4.22 -14.81 2.05
C THR A 524 5.42 -15.75 2.04
N ASP A 525 5.20 -17.03 2.28
CA ASP A 525 6.27 -18.03 2.13
C ASP A 525 6.86 -18.03 0.72
N THR A 526 6.02 -17.84 -0.30
CA THR A 526 6.49 -17.70 -1.69
C THR A 526 7.38 -16.47 -1.85
N GLY A 527 6.99 -15.33 -1.30
CA GLY A 527 7.80 -14.10 -1.31
C GLY A 527 9.14 -14.29 -0.62
N THR A 528 9.15 -14.95 0.52
CA THR A 528 10.37 -15.27 1.29
C THR A 528 11.32 -16.17 0.49
N VAL A 529 10.82 -17.29 -0.05
CA VAL A 529 11.65 -18.24 -0.83
C VAL A 529 12.20 -17.60 -2.11
N VAL A 530 11.40 -16.80 -2.82
CA VAL A 530 11.86 -16.09 -4.01
C VAL A 530 12.93 -15.05 -3.64
N THR A 531 12.76 -14.34 -2.53
CA THR A 531 13.77 -13.38 -2.04
C THR A 531 15.07 -14.06 -1.72
N ASP A 532 15.04 -15.20 -1.02
CA ASP A 532 16.25 -15.97 -0.68
C ASP A 532 16.96 -16.50 -1.93
N PHE A 533 16.19 -17.06 -2.85
CA PHE A 533 16.73 -17.52 -4.13
C PHE A 533 17.43 -16.40 -4.91
N LEU A 534 16.74 -15.27 -5.08
CA LEU A 534 17.30 -14.13 -5.81
C LEU A 534 18.51 -13.52 -5.08
N THR A 535 18.48 -13.45 -3.76
CA THR A 535 19.61 -12.93 -2.98
C THR A 535 20.84 -13.83 -3.10
N GLN A 536 20.65 -15.15 -3.14
CA GLN A 536 21.72 -16.12 -3.29
C GLN A 536 22.34 -16.13 -4.70
N TYR A 537 21.53 -16.12 -5.73
CA TYR A 537 21.99 -16.32 -7.12
C TYR A 537 22.12 -15.02 -7.93
N PHE A 538 21.43 -13.96 -7.52
CA PHE A 538 21.43 -12.64 -8.18
C PHE A 538 21.61 -11.51 -7.18
N PRO A 539 22.69 -11.54 -6.35
CA PRO A 539 22.88 -10.58 -5.27
C PRO A 539 22.89 -9.12 -5.76
N SER A 540 23.42 -8.87 -6.96
CA SER A 540 23.43 -7.51 -7.53
C SER A 540 22.04 -6.97 -7.81
N ILE A 541 21.10 -7.80 -8.28
CA ILE A 541 19.70 -7.39 -8.52
C ILE A 541 18.98 -7.09 -7.22
N MET A 542 19.35 -7.80 -6.15
CA MET A 542 18.74 -7.64 -4.83
C MET A 542 19.39 -6.55 -3.97
N ASP A 543 20.49 -5.98 -4.44
CA ASP A 543 21.18 -4.90 -3.73
C ASP A 543 20.43 -3.58 -3.81
N TYR A 544 20.22 -2.93 -2.66
CA TYR A 544 19.51 -1.65 -2.57
C TYR A 544 20.25 -0.53 -3.27
N ASN A 545 21.57 -0.47 -3.11
CA ASN A 545 22.41 0.57 -3.72
C ASN A 545 22.46 0.41 -5.23
N PHE A 546 22.47 -0.81 -5.73
CA PHE A 546 22.40 -1.09 -7.16
C PHE A 546 21.11 -0.53 -7.76
N THR A 547 19.96 -0.83 -7.15
CA THR A 547 18.65 -0.33 -7.63
C THR A 547 18.59 1.20 -7.59
N ALA A 548 19.07 1.81 -6.52
CA ALA A 548 19.14 3.27 -6.40
C ALA A 548 20.09 3.88 -7.46
N SER A 549 21.23 3.25 -7.71
CA SER A 549 22.19 3.67 -8.74
C SER A 549 21.58 3.62 -10.15
N VAL A 550 20.82 2.56 -10.46
CA VAL A 550 20.12 2.45 -11.76
C VAL A 550 19.08 3.56 -11.92
N GLU A 551 18.32 3.88 -10.88
CA GLU A 551 17.37 5.00 -10.93
C GLU A 551 18.08 6.33 -11.18
N LYS A 552 19.23 6.54 -10.56
CA LYS A 552 20.08 7.72 -10.80
C LYS A 552 20.60 7.75 -12.25
N GLN A 553 21.04 6.62 -12.79
CA GLN A 553 21.48 6.53 -14.19
C GLN A 553 20.36 6.91 -15.17
N PHE A 554 19.11 6.54 -14.88
CA PHE A 554 17.96 6.99 -15.69
C PHE A 554 17.75 8.51 -15.61
N ASP A 555 18.02 9.13 -14.47
CA ASP A 555 18.00 10.59 -14.35
C ASP A 555 19.12 11.23 -15.17
N GLU A 556 20.34 10.68 -15.13
CA GLU A 556 21.48 11.12 -15.95
C GLU A 556 21.22 11.00 -17.47
N ILE A 557 20.48 9.96 -17.90
CA ILE A 557 20.03 9.84 -19.31
C ILE A 557 19.05 10.98 -19.63
N ALA A 558 18.11 11.28 -18.74
CA ALA A 558 17.12 12.33 -18.94
C ALA A 558 17.76 13.71 -19.04
N GLU A 559 18.87 13.94 -18.36
CA GLU A 559 19.69 15.16 -18.40
C GLU A 559 20.61 15.21 -19.65
N GLY A 560 20.78 14.10 -20.35
CA GLY A 560 21.64 13.98 -21.52
C GLY A 560 23.11 13.67 -21.21
N ASP A 561 23.43 13.40 -19.96
CA ASP A 561 24.82 13.17 -19.50
C ASP A 561 25.35 11.79 -19.90
N THR A 562 24.46 10.81 -20.12
CA THR A 562 24.83 9.43 -20.40
C THR A 562 23.95 8.83 -21.50
N LYS A 563 24.58 7.99 -22.35
CA LYS A 563 23.87 7.21 -23.38
C LYS A 563 23.21 5.96 -22.77
N TRP A 564 21.92 5.78 -22.97
CA TRP A 564 21.16 4.64 -22.44
C TRP A 564 21.72 3.28 -22.91
N THR A 565 22.23 3.17 -24.15
CA THR A 565 22.81 1.95 -24.68
C THR A 565 24.07 1.50 -23.93
N THR A 566 24.87 2.44 -23.42
CA THR A 566 26.06 2.15 -22.61
C THR A 566 25.66 1.48 -21.29
N ILE A 567 24.61 1.98 -20.64
CA ILE A 567 24.07 1.40 -19.40
C ILE A 567 23.55 -0.02 -19.65
N MET A 568 22.80 -0.23 -20.73
CA MET A 568 22.30 -1.55 -21.12
C MET A 568 23.43 -2.55 -21.36
N LYS A 569 24.46 -2.16 -22.09
CA LYS A 569 25.64 -3.01 -22.36
C LYS A 569 26.37 -3.41 -21.09
N THR A 570 26.61 -2.44 -20.20
CA THR A 570 27.30 -2.68 -18.94
C THR A 570 26.49 -3.64 -18.04
N PHE A 571 25.20 -3.43 -17.95
CA PHE A 571 24.32 -4.30 -17.18
C PHE A 571 24.24 -5.71 -17.76
N TYR A 572 23.96 -5.85 -19.05
CA TYR A 572 23.76 -7.14 -19.71
C TYR A 572 25.01 -8.03 -19.68
N LYS A 573 26.19 -7.42 -19.82
CA LYS A 573 27.48 -8.13 -19.77
C LYS A 573 27.70 -8.93 -18.47
N THR A 574 27.16 -8.47 -17.36
CA THR A 574 27.30 -9.14 -16.05
C THR A 574 26.08 -9.97 -15.72
N PHE A 575 24.88 -9.49 -16.07
CA PHE A 575 23.62 -10.11 -15.71
C PHE A 575 23.33 -11.39 -16.50
N HIS A 576 23.43 -11.36 -17.82
CA HIS A 576 23.10 -12.50 -18.68
C HIS A 576 23.93 -13.76 -18.38
N PRO A 577 25.27 -13.70 -18.20
CA PRO A 577 26.05 -14.86 -17.80
C PRO A 577 25.63 -15.43 -16.44
N SER A 578 25.19 -14.61 -15.51
CA SER A 578 24.64 -15.05 -14.21
C SER A 578 23.36 -15.86 -14.38
N VAL A 579 22.50 -15.45 -15.32
CA VAL A 579 21.27 -16.19 -15.66
C VAL A 579 21.62 -17.55 -16.25
N GLU A 580 22.51 -17.60 -17.25
CA GLU A 580 22.93 -18.84 -17.90
C GLU A 580 23.57 -19.83 -16.92
N SER A 581 24.49 -19.36 -16.06
CA SER A 581 25.14 -20.19 -15.06
C SER A 581 24.16 -20.74 -14.05
N THR A 582 23.20 -19.94 -13.61
CA THR A 582 22.14 -20.38 -12.67
C THR A 582 21.21 -21.40 -13.30
N LEU A 583 20.83 -21.23 -14.55
CA LEU A 583 20.02 -22.20 -15.30
C LEU A 583 20.74 -23.55 -15.49
N ALA A 584 22.05 -23.52 -15.73
CA ALA A 584 22.86 -24.72 -15.93
C ALA A 584 23.18 -25.46 -14.63
N ALA A 585 23.20 -24.77 -13.48
CA ALA A 585 23.56 -25.37 -12.21
C ALA A 585 22.57 -26.50 -11.81
N LYS A 586 23.12 -27.64 -11.34
CA LYS A 586 22.34 -28.71 -10.75
C LYS A 586 22.27 -28.47 -9.24
N ASN A 587 21.10 -28.13 -8.73
CA ASN A 587 20.89 -27.90 -7.31
C ASN A 587 20.54 -29.23 -6.61
N ALA A 588 21.26 -29.59 -5.57
CA ALA A 588 21.02 -30.80 -4.78
C ALA A 588 19.66 -30.72 -4.01
N HIS A 589 19.30 -29.52 -3.56
CA HIS A 589 18.06 -29.24 -2.84
C HIS A 589 17.32 -28.04 -3.49
N LYS A 590 15.99 -28.06 -3.42
CA LYS A 590 15.20 -26.91 -3.85
C LYS A 590 15.36 -25.78 -2.83
N THR A 591 15.53 -24.57 -3.31
CA THR A 591 15.57 -23.37 -2.45
C THR A 591 14.31 -23.29 -1.59
N GLY A 592 14.48 -23.01 -0.30
CA GLY A 592 13.37 -22.93 0.66
C GLY A 592 12.90 -24.28 1.22
N GLU A 593 13.61 -25.39 0.93
CA GLU A 593 13.38 -26.66 1.62
C GLU A 593 14.10 -26.64 2.97
N ARG A 594 13.38 -26.91 4.05
CA ARG A 594 13.89 -27.02 5.40
C ARG A 594 13.54 -28.38 5.99
N ILE A 595 14.55 -29.13 6.44
CA ILE A 595 14.36 -30.39 7.13
C ILE A 595 14.02 -30.09 8.59
N LEU A 596 12.90 -30.63 9.07
CA LEU A 596 12.38 -30.43 10.43
C LEU A 596 12.88 -31.51 11.40
N GLY A 597 13.15 -32.68 10.91
CA GLY A 597 13.54 -33.88 11.67
C GLY A 597 12.99 -35.15 11.00
N ASP A 598 12.88 -36.23 11.76
CA ASP A 598 12.36 -37.50 11.27
C ASP A 598 10.97 -37.78 11.86
N ASP A 599 10.11 -38.40 11.06
CA ASP A 599 8.79 -38.86 11.49
C ASP A 599 8.96 -39.93 12.58
N PRO A 600 8.41 -39.73 13.79
CA PRO A 600 8.53 -40.68 14.89
C PRO A 600 7.99 -42.08 14.60
N VAL A 601 7.11 -42.23 13.63
CA VAL A 601 6.47 -43.49 13.29
C VAL A 601 7.21 -44.23 12.18
N SER A 602 7.57 -43.56 11.10
CA SER A 602 8.19 -44.19 9.93
C SER A 602 9.73 -44.04 9.90
N GLY A 603 10.29 -43.16 10.72
CA GLY A 603 11.73 -42.82 10.68
C GLY A 603 12.15 -42.09 9.39
N LYS A 604 11.20 -41.67 8.56
CA LYS A 604 11.47 -40.95 7.31
C LYS A 604 11.64 -39.46 7.56
N PRO A 605 12.49 -38.75 6.77
CA PRO A 605 12.69 -37.33 6.96
C PRO A 605 11.41 -36.53 6.69
N VAL A 606 11.19 -35.54 7.55
CA VAL A 606 10.11 -34.56 7.43
C VAL A 606 10.70 -33.24 6.97
N SER A 607 10.26 -32.73 5.84
CA SER A 607 10.69 -31.45 5.29
C SER A 607 9.50 -30.54 4.99
N VAL A 608 9.75 -29.22 5.02
CA VAL A 608 8.80 -28.21 4.58
C VAL A 608 9.38 -27.45 3.41
N LYS A 609 8.57 -27.19 2.38
CA LYS A 609 8.99 -26.53 1.14
C LYS A 609 7.84 -25.93 0.37
N ILE A 610 8.15 -25.15 -0.65
CA ILE A 610 7.16 -24.68 -1.62
C ILE A 610 6.84 -25.81 -2.61
N GLY A 611 5.62 -26.31 -2.57
CA GLY A 611 5.06 -27.25 -3.54
C GLY A 611 4.39 -26.51 -4.72
N ARG A 612 3.85 -27.30 -5.66
CA ARG A 612 3.16 -26.78 -6.86
C ARG A 612 2.01 -25.82 -6.52
N PHE A 613 1.29 -26.08 -5.43
CA PHE A 613 0.09 -25.35 -5.04
C PHE A 613 0.27 -24.47 -3.80
N GLY A 614 1.49 -24.34 -3.27
CA GLY A 614 1.83 -23.55 -2.10
C GLY A 614 2.73 -24.29 -1.12
N PRO A 615 2.93 -23.74 0.10
CA PRO A 615 3.75 -24.37 1.13
C PRO A 615 3.20 -25.72 1.56
N VAL A 616 4.07 -26.73 1.65
CA VAL A 616 3.73 -28.10 2.05
C VAL A 616 4.76 -28.71 2.97
N VAL A 617 4.31 -29.53 3.90
CA VAL A 617 5.17 -30.49 4.61
C VAL A 617 5.18 -31.79 3.85
N GLN A 618 6.34 -32.42 3.74
CA GLN A 618 6.55 -33.71 3.10
C GLN A 618 7.18 -34.68 4.10
N ILE A 619 6.65 -35.90 4.16
CA ILE A 619 7.24 -37.05 4.85
C ILE A 619 7.78 -38.02 3.83
N GLY A 620 9.05 -38.37 3.93
CA GLY A 620 9.77 -39.23 2.98
C GLY A 620 10.30 -38.50 1.76
N SER A 621 10.99 -39.20 0.89
CA SER A 621 11.59 -38.69 -0.33
C SER A 621 11.00 -39.32 -1.59
N ALA A 622 11.27 -38.72 -2.75
CA ALA A 622 10.85 -39.27 -4.03
C ALA A 622 11.62 -40.56 -4.41
N GLU A 623 12.73 -40.83 -3.71
CA GLU A 623 13.61 -41.99 -3.91
C GLU A 623 13.19 -43.18 -3.05
N ASP A 624 12.26 -42.98 -2.12
CA ASP A 624 11.74 -44.05 -1.25
C ASP A 624 10.83 -45.02 -2.03
N GLU A 625 10.80 -46.26 -1.62
CA GLU A 625 9.89 -47.29 -2.21
C GLU A 625 8.41 -46.87 -2.12
N GLU A 626 8.06 -46.21 -1.02
CA GLU A 626 6.72 -45.65 -0.82
C GLU A 626 6.70 -44.19 -1.26
N LYS A 627 5.64 -43.77 -1.95
CA LYS A 627 5.46 -42.36 -2.34
C LYS A 627 5.42 -41.45 -1.11
N PRO A 628 6.10 -40.30 -1.19
CA PRO A 628 6.09 -39.33 -0.09
C PRO A 628 4.67 -38.81 0.17
N ARG A 629 4.37 -38.56 1.44
CA ARG A 629 3.11 -37.96 1.89
C ARG A 629 3.27 -36.45 1.96
N PHE A 630 2.20 -35.72 1.59
CA PHE A 630 2.19 -34.25 1.59
C PHE A 630 1.00 -33.73 2.37
N SER A 631 1.22 -32.63 3.12
CA SER A 631 0.16 -31.87 3.75
C SER A 631 0.40 -30.37 3.59
N PRO A 632 -0.61 -29.57 3.18
CA PRO A 632 -0.45 -28.11 3.09
C PRO A 632 -0.37 -27.50 4.49
N LEU A 633 0.35 -26.37 4.62
CA LEU A 633 0.39 -25.58 5.85
C LEU A 633 -0.98 -24.94 6.12
N LYS A 634 -1.32 -24.82 7.39
CA LYS A 634 -2.51 -24.08 7.85
C LYS A 634 -2.28 -22.57 7.70
N LYS A 635 -3.37 -21.81 7.62
CA LYS A 635 -3.29 -20.35 7.63
C LYS A 635 -2.63 -19.87 8.93
N GLY A 636 -1.60 -19.04 8.78
CA GLY A 636 -0.81 -18.53 9.89
C GLY A 636 0.46 -19.31 10.22
N GLN A 637 0.64 -20.51 9.63
CA GLN A 637 1.91 -21.23 9.67
C GLN A 637 2.80 -20.80 8.52
N SER A 638 4.11 -20.84 8.73
CA SER A 638 5.13 -20.45 7.75
C SER A 638 6.20 -21.52 7.62
N ILE A 639 6.79 -21.65 6.43
CA ILE A 639 7.95 -22.51 6.17
C ILE A 639 9.10 -22.19 7.14
N GLU A 640 9.30 -20.92 7.48
CA GLU A 640 10.41 -20.49 8.32
C GLU A 640 10.26 -20.89 9.80
N THR A 641 9.03 -20.91 10.30
CA THR A 641 8.77 -21.02 11.74
C THR A 641 8.14 -22.33 12.18
N ILE A 642 7.52 -23.11 11.28
CA ILE A 642 6.86 -24.36 11.64
C ILE A 642 7.84 -25.34 12.28
N THR A 643 7.43 -25.93 13.41
CA THR A 643 8.20 -26.97 14.12
C THR A 643 7.87 -28.36 13.61
N LEU A 644 8.67 -29.39 14.00
CA LEU A 644 8.38 -30.78 13.66
C LEU A 644 7.02 -31.23 14.24
N GLU A 645 6.74 -30.86 15.48
CA GLU A 645 5.53 -31.21 16.19
C GLU A 645 4.30 -30.63 15.46
N GLU A 646 4.33 -29.34 15.10
CA GLU A 646 3.27 -28.69 14.33
C GLU A 646 3.09 -29.31 12.94
N ALA A 647 4.19 -29.67 12.29
CA ALA A 647 4.16 -30.34 10.99
C ALA A 647 3.51 -31.72 11.08
N MET A 648 3.79 -32.50 12.11
CA MET A 648 3.19 -33.82 12.32
C MET A 648 1.69 -33.72 12.60
N GLU A 649 1.22 -32.66 13.26
CA GLU A 649 -0.21 -32.40 13.46
C GLU A 649 -0.98 -32.29 12.12
N LEU A 650 -0.34 -31.79 11.06
CA LEU A 650 -0.96 -31.64 9.75
C LEU A 650 -1.30 -33.00 9.10
N PHE A 651 -0.60 -34.07 9.47
CA PHE A 651 -0.82 -35.43 8.94
C PHE A 651 -1.85 -36.24 9.73
N LYS A 652 -2.40 -35.73 10.82
CA LYS A 652 -3.54 -36.28 11.53
C LYS A 652 -4.83 -36.12 10.74
N LEU A 653 -4.85 -35.29 9.72
CA LEU A 653 -5.90 -35.17 8.74
C LEU A 653 -5.51 -35.88 7.43
N PRO A 654 -6.46 -36.50 6.68
CA PRO A 654 -7.90 -36.60 6.98
C PRO A 654 -8.23 -37.52 8.16
N ARG A 655 -9.17 -37.09 9.00
CA ARG A 655 -9.70 -37.89 10.14
C ARG A 655 -11.06 -38.43 9.80
N THR A 656 -11.24 -39.73 9.97
CA THR A 656 -12.55 -40.38 9.84
C THR A 656 -13.34 -40.13 11.14
N LEU A 657 -14.51 -39.52 11.00
CA LEU A 657 -15.40 -39.23 12.14
C LEU A 657 -16.31 -40.43 12.45
N GLY A 658 -16.68 -41.22 11.43
CA GLY A 658 -17.56 -42.36 11.53
C GLY A 658 -18.26 -42.67 10.21
N GLU A 659 -19.29 -43.47 10.27
CA GLU A 659 -20.15 -43.82 9.13
C GLU A 659 -21.57 -43.31 9.36
N HIS A 660 -22.19 -42.80 8.30
CA HIS A 660 -23.58 -42.41 8.25
C HIS A 660 -24.22 -42.96 6.98
N GLU A 661 -25.32 -43.70 7.12
CA GLU A 661 -26.02 -44.39 6.01
C GLU A 661 -25.08 -45.28 5.16
N GLY A 662 -24.13 -45.98 5.82
CA GLY A 662 -23.17 -46.87 5.15
C GLY A 662 -22.08 -46.14 4.35
N LYS A 663 -21.90 -44.83 4.56
CA LYS A 663 -20.85 -44.00 3.93
C LYS A 663 -20.01 -43.32 4.98
N THR A 664 -18.71 -43.28 4.74
CA THR A 664 -17.75 -42.71 5.64
C THR A 664 -17.81 -41.15 5.63
N VAL A 665 -17.85 -40.57 6.81
CA VAL A 665 -17.74 -39.11 7.03
C VAL A 665 -16.31 -38.81 7.43
N THR A 666 -15.62 -37.93 6.68
CA THR A 666 -14.24 -37.54 6.97
C THR A 666 -14.13 -36.04 7.08
N VAL A 667 -13.23 -35.58 7.95
CA VAL A 667 -12.82 -34.18 8.02
C VAL A 667 -11.40 -34.01 7.48
N ASN A 668 -11.16 -32.97 6.72
CA ASN A 668 -9.87 -32.68 6.13
C ASN A 668 -9.61 -31.16 6.06
N ALA A 669 -8.38 -30.77 5.76
CA ALA A 669 -7.99 -29.38 5.50
C ALA A 669 -7.69 -29.22 4.00
N GLY A 670 -8.26 -28.20 3.38
CA GLY A 670 -8.06 -27.88 1.97
C GLY A 670 -7.62 -26.41 1.75
N ARG A 671 -7.40 -26.05 0.50
CA ARG A 671 -6.98 -24.69 0.08
C ARG A 671 -7.90 -23.57 0.60
N PHE A 672 -9.18 -23.88 0.78
CA PHE A 672 -10.20 -22.91 1.22
C PHE A 672 -10.53 -23.00 2.71
N GLY A 673 -9.76 -23.79 3.46
CA GLY A 673 -9.98 -24.08 4.87
C GLY A 673 -10.41 -25.53 5.14
N PRO A 674 -10.68 -25.87 6.42
CA PRO A 674 -11.12 -27.22 6.79
C PRO A 674 -12.54 -27.51 6.29
N TYR A 675 -12.78 -28.74 5.91
CA TYR A 675 -14.05 -29.20 5.37
C TYR A 675 -14.37 -30.64 5.77
N ILE A 676 -15.66 -30.98 5.78
CA ILE A 676 -16.18 -32.34 5.91
C ILE A 676 -16.44 -32.86 4.50
N TYR A 677 -16.01 -34.09 4.25
CA TYR A 677 -16.35 -34.81 3.03
C TYR A 677 -17.30 -35.95 3.35
N TYR A 678 -18.44 -35.95 2.69
CA TYR A 678 -19.47 -36.98 2.80
C TYR A 678 -20.17 -37.20 1.46
N SER A 679 -20.23 -38.44 1.01
CA SER A 679 -20.98 -38.86 -0.19
C SER A 679 -20.76 -37.96 -1.44
N GLY A 680 -19.52 -37.60 -1.74
CA GLY A 680 -19.20 -36.72 -2.89
C GLY A 680 -19.38 -35.20 -2.63
N THR A 681 -19.82 -34.82 -1.45
CA THR A 681 -20.10 -33.43 -1.09
C THR A 681 -19.07 -32.92 -0.10
N TYR A 682 -18.61 -31.67 -0.31
CA TYR A 682 -17.69 -30.97 0.56
C TYR A 682 -18.43 -29.90 1.36
N THR A 683 -18.42 -29.96 2.68
CA THR A 683 -19.03 -28.94 3.57
C THR A 683 -17.94 -28.23 4.34
N SER A 684 -17.78 -26.91 4.14
CA SER A 684 -16.79 -26.12 4.86
C SER A 684 -17.13 -26.03 6.35
N LEU A 685 -16.12 -26.13 7.22
CA LEU A 685 -16.31 -25.89 8.64
C LEU A 685 -16.48 -24.37 8.90
N PRO A 686 -17.34 -24.02 9.85
CA PRO A 686 -17.46 -22.63 10.32
C PRO A 686 -16.14 -22.11 10.90
N LYS A 687 -15.96 -20.79 10.91
CA LYS A 687 -14.80 -20.17 11.57
C LYS A 687 -14.83 -20.45 13.06
N GLY A 688 -13.72 -20.99 13.57
CA GLY A 688 -13.56 -21.31 15.00
C GLY A 688 -13.83 -22.76 15.36
N VAL A 689 -14.30 -23.59 14.45
CA VAL A 689 -14.43 -25.03 14.64
C VAL A 689 -13.11 -25.71 14.28
N ASP A 690 -12.49 -26.41 15.25
CA ASP A 690 -11.26 -27.16 15.01
C ASP A 690 -11.57 -28.50 14.32
N PRO A 691 -10.98 -28.79 13.14
CA PRO A 691 -11.15 -30.07 12.45
C PRO A 691 -10.64 -31.28 13.26
N MET A 692 -9.82 -31.02 14.27
CA MET A 692 -9.30 -32.07 15.16
C MET A 692 -10.27 -32.42 16.30
N GLU A 693 -11.18 -31.52 16.66
CA GLU A 693 -12.11 -31.69 17.79
C GLU A 693 -13.53 -32.03 17.36
N ILE A 694 -13.90 -31.72 16.12
CA ILE A 694 -15.27 -31.95 15.62
C ILE A 694 -15.65 -33.43 15.69
N GLU A 695 -16.85 -33.73 16.22
CA GLU A 695 -17.41 -35.06 16.32
C GLU A 695 -18.43 -35.36 15.21
N LEU A 696 -18.77 -36.64 15.02
CA LEU A 696 -19.64 -37.09 13.94
C LEU A 696 -21.02 -36.40 13.96
N GLU A 697 -21.62 -36.24 15.13
CA GLU A 697 -22.95 -35.62 15.29
C GLU A 697 -22.95 -34.17 14.80
N GLU A 698 -21.96 -33.40 15.20
CA GLU A 698 -21.78 -32.00 14.79
C GLU A 698 -21.52 -31.89 13.28
N ALA A 699 -20.71 -32.80 12.75
CA ALA A 699 -20.42 -32.85 11.31
C ALA A 699 -21.70 -33.17 10.49
N LEU A 700 -22.56 -34.07 10.95
CA LEU A 700 -23.81 -34.39 10.29
C LEU A 700 -24.79 -33.21 10.35
N GLU A 701 -24.82 -32.46 11.45
CA GLU A 701 -25.64 -31.25 11.55
C GLU A 701 -25.23 -30.21 10.52
N LEU A 702 -23.92 -29.95 10.38
CA LEU A 702 -23.39 -29.02 9.35
C LEU A 702 -23.68 -29.49 7.92
N ILE A 703 -23.62 -30.79 7.66
CA ILE A 703 -23.99 -31.36 6.35
C ILE A 703 -25.49 -31.14 6.08
N LYS A 704 -26.34 -31.36 7.08
CA LYS A 704 -27.79 -31.16 6.99
C LYS A 704 -28.12 -29.66 6.76
N GLU A 705 -27.54 -28.76 7.53
CA GLU A 705 -27.72 -27.33 7.35
C GLU A 705 -27.36 -26.87 5.94
N LYS A 706 -26.25 -27.38 5.40
CA LYS A 706 -25.85 -27.09 4.03
C LYS A 706 -26.84 -27.61 3.01
N ALA A 707 -27.30 -28.84 3.18
CA ALA A 707 -28.30 -29.46 2.28
C ALA A 707 -29.63 -28.68 2.30
N GLU A 708 -30.08 -28.25 3.48
CA GLU A 708 -31.28 -27.41 3.62
C GLU A 708 -31.09 -26.02 2.99
N ALA A 709 -29.92 -25.42 3.18
CA ALA A 709 -29.59 -24.14 2.56
C ALA A 709 -29.50 -24.22 1.03
N GLU A 710 -28.98 -25.33 0.51
CA GLU A 710 -28.94 -25.60 -0.92
C GLU A 710 -30.36 -25.85 -1.48
N ALA A 711 -31.18 -26.64 -0.77
CA ALA A 711 -32.58 -26.87 -1.14
C ALA A 711 -33.40 -25.56 -1.19
N LYS A 712 -33.16 -24.61 -0.24
CA LYS A 712 -33.80 -23.28 -0.23
C LYS A 712 -33.40 -22.38 -1.38
N LYS A 713 -32.30 -22.67 -2.07
CA LYS A 713 -31.91 -21.95 -3.28
C LYS A 713 -32.72 -22.33 -4.49
N HIS A 714 -33.23 -23.55 -4.55
CA HIS A 714 -34.00 -24.09 -5.64
C HIS A 714 -35.49 -23.95 -5.31
N LEU A 715 -36.15 -22.91 -5.86
CA LEU A 715 -37.54 -22.60 -5.57
C LEU A 715 -38.49 -23.48 -6.40
N LYS A 716 -38.19 -23.67 -7.69
CA LYS A 716 -39.07 -24.45 -8.61
C LYS A 716 -38.28 -25.00 -9.80
N LYS A 717 -38.54 -26.26 -10.14
CA LYS A 717 -38.03 -26.94 -11.35
C LYS A 717 -39.21 -27.27 -12.25
N PHE A 718 -38.92 -27.39 -13.54
CA PHE A 718 -39.92 -27.73 -14.57
C PHE A 718 -39.50 -29.04 -15.28
N ASP A 719 -40.32 -30.08 -15.21
CA ASP A 719 -40.02 -31.39 -15.81
C ASP A 719 -39.99 -31.32 -17.34
N GLU A 720 -40.76 -30.37 -17.92
CA GLU A 720 -40.85 -30.16 -19.37
C GLU A 720 -39.64 -29.43 -19.94
N GLU A 721 -38.91 -28.65 -19.12
CA GLU A 721 -37.70 -27.91 -19.50
C GLU A 721 -36.65 -28.00 -18.37
N PRO A 722 -35.88 -29.11 -18.31
CA PRO A 722 -34.94 -29.38 -17.20
C PRO A 722 -33.82 -28.33 -17.04
N GLU A 723 -33.53 -27.53 -18.07
CA GLU A 723 -32.53 -26.49 -18.02
C GLU A 723 -33.07 -25.15 -17.46
N LEU A 724 -34.40 -25.10 -17.15
CA LEU A 724 -35.06 -23.94 -16.58
C LEU A 724 -35.39 -24.17 -15.11
N GLU A 725 -34.89 -23.29 -14.27
CA GLU A 725 -35.10 -23.40 -12.83
C GLU A 725 -35.28 -22.00 -12.21
N ILE A 726 -36.18 -21.90 -11.22
CA ILE A 726 -36.34 -20.71 -10.42
C ILE A 726 -35.44 -20.85 -9.18
N MET A 727 -34.49 -19.92 -9.06
CA MET A 727 -33.48 -19.92 -8.01
C MET A 727 -33.64 -18.72 -7.08
N ASN A 728 -33.30 -18.90 -5.80
CA ASN A 728 -33.23 -17.80 -4.84
C ASN A 728 -31.76 -17.35 -4.70
N GLY A 729 -31.44 -16.15 -5.14
CA GLY A 729 -30.11 -15.57 -5.13
C GLY A 729 -29.91 -14.46 -4.10
N ARG A 730 -28.66 -14.02 -3.92
CA ARG A 730 -28.29 -12.94 -2.99
C ARG A 730 -29.08 -11.62 -3.22
N TYR A 731 -29.54 -11.41 -4.44
CA TYR A 731 -30.26 -10.18 -4.84
C TYR A 731 -31.76 -10.43 -5.10
N GLY A 732 -32.27 -11.56 -4.60
CA GLY A 732 -33.65 -12.00 -4.77
C GLY A 732 -33.81 -13.12 -5.81
N PRO A 733 -35.06 -13.61 -6.00
CA PRO A 733 -35.35 -14.70 -6.92
C PRO A 733 -35.05 -14.38 -8.38
N TYR A 734 -34.61 -15.37 -9.14
CA TYR A 734 -34.30 -15.25 -10.56
C TYR A 734 -34.54 -16.56 -11.29
N ILE A 735 -34.76 -16.48 -12.60
CA ILE A 735 -34.84 -17.65 -13.47
C ILE A 735 -33.46 -17.97 -14.03
N ALA A 736 -32.95 -19.16 -13.78
CA ALA A 736 -31.75 -19.69 -14.40
C ALA A 736 -32.16 -20.52 -15.63
N TYR A 737 -31.62 -20.16 -16.81
CA TYR A 737 -31.91 -20.88 -18.05
C TYR A 737 -30.72 -20.84 -19.00
N LYS A 738 -30.26 -22.02 -19.44
CA LYS A 738 -29.13 -22.18 -20.39
C LYS A 738 -27.91 -21.34 -20.05
N GLY A 739 -27.51 -21.36 -18.76
CA GLY A 739 -26.32 -20.64 -18.28
C GLY A 739 -26.49 -19.12 -18.10
N SER A 740 -27.70 -18.58 -18.31
CA SER A 740 -28.04 -17.18 -18.11
C SER A 740 -29.06 -16.99 -16.99
N ASN A 741 -28.98 -15.86 -16.29
CA ASN A 741 -29.87 -15.52 -15.19
C ASN A 741 -30.78 -14.36 -15.56
N TYR A 742 -32.08 -14.53 -15.35
CA TYR A 742 -33.13 -13.57 -15.66
C TYR A 742 -33.86 -13.14 -14.40
N LYS A 743 -33.95 -11.84 -14.16
CA LYS A 743 -34.52 -11.30 -12.94
C LYS A 743 -36.05 -11.41 -12.96
N ILE A 744 -36.63 -11.94 -11.89
CA ILE A 744 -38.09 -11.93 -11.70
C ILE A 744 -38.52 -10.54 -11.23
N PRO A 745 -39.57 -9.92 -11.86
CA PRO A 745 -40.14 -8.67 -11.39
C PRO A 745 -40.62 -8.76 -9.94
N LYS A 746 -40.51 -7.65 -9.19
CA LYS A 746 -40.79 -7.63 -7.73
C LYS A 746 -42.26 -7.88 -7.36
N ASP A 747 -43.15 -7.68 -8.30
CA ASP A 747 -44.60 -7.83 -8.20
C ASP A 747 -45.08 -9.25 -8.51
N ILE A 748 -44.18 -10.17 -8.84
CA ILE A 748 -44.49 -11.56 -9.17
C ILE A 748 -43.96 -12.47 -8.05
N VAL A 749 -44.83 -13.37 -7.57
CA VAL A 749 -44.44 -14.41 -6.60
C VAL A 749 -43.75 -15.54 -7.38
N PRO A 750 -42.51 -15.87 -7.04
CA PRO A 750 -41.72 -16.85 -7.83
C PRO A 750 -42.34 -18.23 -7.91
N GLU A 751 -43.00 -18.69 -6.83
CA GLU A 751 -43.63 -19.98 -6.71
C GLU A 751 -44.86 -20.15 -7.62
N ASP A 752 -45.51 -19.02 -7.97
CA ASP A 752 -46.71 -18.98 -8.83
C ASP A 752 -46.39 -19.01 -10.33
N LEU A 753 -45.12 -18.78 -10.69
CA LEU A 753 -44.69 -18.80 -12.09
C LEU A 753 -44.82 -20.22 -12.70
N ASN A 754 -45.50 -20.31 -13.83
CA ASN A 754 -45.48 -21.49 -14.68
C ASN A 754 -44.42 -21.40 -15.78
N LEU A 755 -44.22 -22.44 -16.55
CA LEU A 755 -43.21 -22.51 -17.60
C LEU A 755 -43.38 -21.41 -18.64
N ASP A 756 -44.60 -21.18 -19.09
CA ASP A 756 -44.92 -20.18 -20.13
C ASP A 756 -44.60 -18.76 -19.66
N ALA A 757 -44.94 -18.43 -18.41
CA ALA A 757 -44.62 -17.13 -17.81
C ALA A 757 -43.10 -16.92 -17.63
N CYS A 758 -42.38 -17.99 -17.27
CA CYS A 758 -40.90 -17.94 -17.21
C CYS A 758 -40.29 -17.67 -18.59
N MET A 759 -40.78 -18.38 -19.63
CA MET A 759 -40.30 -18.18 -21.00
C MET A 759 -40.61 -16.77 -21.55
N GLU A 760 -41.76 -16.21 -21.16
CA GLU A 760 -42.13 -14.84 -21.53
C GLU A 760 -41.18 -13.79 -20.86
N ILE A 761 -40.84 -13.96 -19.57
CA ILE A 761 -39.87 -13.13 -18.87
C ILE A 761 -38.49 -13.22 -19.52
N ILE A 762 -38.04 -14.43 -19.87
CA ILE A 762 -36.78 -14.68 -20.57
C ILE A 762 -36.76 -13.96 -21.92
N LYS A 763 -37.82 -14.11 -22.70
CA LYS A 763 -37.96 -13.50 -24.03
C LYS A 763 -37.90 -11.98 -23.94
N LEU A 764 -38.69 -11.35 -23.07
CA LEU A 764 -38.73 -9.91 -22.86
C LEU A 764 -37.36 -9.34 -22.41
N GLN A 765 -36.64 -10.03 -21.56
CA GLN A 765 -35.32 -9.56 -21.12
C GLN A 765 -34.24 -9.81 -22.16
N SER A 766 -34.33 -10.87 -22.94
CA SER A 766 -33.41 -11.16 -24.05
C SER A 766 -33.59 -10.13 -25.19
N GLU A 767 -34.82 -9.76 -25.52
CA GLU A 767 -35.12 -8.72 -26.51
C GLU A 767 -34.66 -7.31 -26.05
N LYS A 768 -34.83 -7.00 -24.76
CA LYS A 768 -34.28 -5.77 -24.16
C LYS A 768 -32.76 -5.75 -24.15
N ALA A 769 -32.11 -6.88 -23.92
CA ALA A 769 -30.66 -7.00 -23.98
C ALA A 769 -30.14 -6.88 -25.43
N ALA A 770 -30.83 -7.46 -26.40
CA ALA A 770 -30.52 -7.31 -27.83
C ALA A 770 -30.69 -5.87 -28.34
N SER A 771 -31.76 -5.18 -27.91
CA SER A 771 -31.98 -3.77 -28.24
C SER A 771 -31.05 -2.81 -27.51
N ALA A 772 -30.54 -3.17 -26.31
CA ALA A 772 -29.52 -2.43 -25.58
C ALA A 772 -28.11 -2.61 -26.15
N SER A 773 -27.83 -3.76 -26.81
CA SER A 773 -26.56 -4.01 -27.50
C SER A 773 -26.40 -3.25 -28.81
N ALA A 774 -27.49 -2.68 -29.34
CA ALA A 774 -27.48 -1.79 -30.50
C ALA A 774 -27.14 -0.33 -30.13
N LYS A 775 -26.98 0.03 -28.85
CA LYS A 775 -26.42 1.31 -28.40
C LYS A 775 -24.97 1.11 -27.96
N PRO A 776 -24.02 2.03 -28.26
CA PRO A 776 -22.60 1.82 -27.97
C PRO A 776 -22.37 1.62 -26.47
N LYS A 777 -21.73 0.51 -26.12
CA LYS A 777 -21.47 0.06 -24.75
C LYS A 777 -20.61 1.05 -23.99
N ARG A 778 -21.15 1.67 -22.97
CA ARG A 778 -20.39 2.16 -21.81
C ARG A 778 -19.83 0.94 -21.07
N GLY A 779 -18.52 0.80 -21.05
CA GLY A 779 -17.83 -0.35 -20.45
C GLY A 779 -18.21 -0.55 -18.99
N LYS A 780 -18.75 -1.73 -18.67
CA LYS A 780 -18.84 -2.27 -17.31
C LYS A 780 -17.65 -3.18 -17.09
N TYR A 781 -16.85 -2.84 -16.10
CA TYR A 781 -15.82 -3.70 -15.55
C TYR A 781 -16.46 -4.98 -15.00
N THR A 782 -16.18 -6.10 -15.65
CA THR A 782 -16.45 -7.42 -15.08
C THR A 782 -15.27 -7.83 -14.21
N LYS A 783 -15.49 -7.95 -12.90
CA LYS A 783 -14.62 -8.72 -12.01
C LYS A 783 -14.63 -10.18 -12.48
N LYS A 784 -13.57 -10.65 -13.11
CA LYS A 784 -13.30 -12.09 -13.20
C LYS A 784 -12.85 -12.59 -11.83
N LYS A 785 -13.66 -13.48 -11.26
CA LYS A 785 -13.22 -14.41 -10.23
C LYS A 785 -12.30 -15.43 -10.88
N ALA A 786 -11.12 -15.56 -10.38
CA ALA A 786 -10.41 -16.81 -10.12
C ALA A 786 -9.25 -16.47 -9.18
#